data_adad138f9650f33506b583b549b6d2e9
#
_entry.id   adad138f9650f33506b583b549b6d2e9
#
_cell.length_a   1.000
_cell.length_b   1.000
_cell.length_c   1.000
_cell.angle_alpha   90.00
_cell.angle_beta   90.00
_cell.angle_gamma   90.00
#
_symmetry.space_group_name_H-M   'P 1'
#
loop_
_entity.id
_entity.type
_entity.pdbx_description
1 polymer ?
#
loop_
_entity_poly.entity_id
_entity_poly.type
_entity_poly.pdbx_seq_one_letter_code
_entity_poly.pdbx_strand_id
1 'polypeptide(L)'
;SGLFIFPLAIYFFLIGYPLAGLLGGVIGAVSLEYLIRTGIGRVDTDVLMLFFPFLASLLILCASKSYTLFSRLAFSGMAGGAIYLLFLWAPAGATFVAPFAAVLFLSLLAGRPEQLANTQSSNHSMATRFPLISKVIVTLFCLIIYLAFASGFDRSVIGTNLQQSALGRINYYLSTYVPRIDRLKIPGFDDPRINRGEISGTIKKQISASTIVFPSSLQTITETKALSLNKALGLTLTSPLLSAIGLSACLVFFITHWRKLLPILPILFVGLLAFQGARRLALFLGPFVGIGYGYLVTIFLASACRYFPFIFRRQLLFFKTRLSESSQRLSAKPGNPLKDLSGYAVAAGLFFTLSSATVVGIVPKPSVPVQNFASFLYLKENLPPKSAIYTWWDYGYALTEITGQATFHDGGSQTTPKTFFIAQSIVSDNQQQLYNTISYLASEGLEGIVDLMKDNTSYGEILSNVLVTPPPLKQDNVFVVFTRDMIRKYRAINSIGKWEVTDKNLKPRQGYKILNCSRLQSYKLSCRNGIFDLKTGLTPKGIRLKEVVLIDDGNVKRRMRYPHKNGMYLQILISGSRLIRVHLVSEEVYQSNFNQMFLLGQYDKNLFEQYYNAFPWTRVFRVKSHTQRDIDAASKSN
;
A
#
# COMPACT_ATOMS: atom_id res chain seq x y z
N SER A 1 -8.14 -13.69 0.87
CA SER A 1 -6.95 -13.51 1.73
C SER A 1 -6.61 -14.83 2.44
N GLY A 2 -5.39 -15.02 2.88
CA GLY A 2 -4.98 -16.25 3.60
C GLY A 2 -4.61 -17.45 2.71
N LEU A 3 -4.74 -17.39 1.40
CA LEU A 3 -4.43 -18.50 0.50
C LEU A 3 -2.96 -18.97 0.62
N PHE A 4 -2.05 -18.07 0.99
CA PHE A 4 -0.63 -18.39 1.20
C PHE A 4 -0.37 -19.39 2.34
N ILE A 5 -1.35 -19.63 3.22
CA ILE A 5 -1.25 -20.62 4.32
C ILE A 5 -0.97 -22.00 3.74
N PHE A 6 -1.60 -22.37 2.61
CA PHE A 6 -1.44 -23.69 2.01
C PHE A 6 0.00 -23.97 1.55
N PRO A 7 0.63 -23.17 0.66
CA PRO A 7 2.00 -23.43 0.25
C PRO A 7 2.97 -23.34 1.41
N LEU A 8 2.74 -22.46 2.40
CA LEU A 8 3.57 -22.32 3.58
C LEU A 8 3.47 -23.56 4.49
N ALA A 9 2.26 -24.05 4.77
CA ALA A 9 2.04 -25.24 5.59
C ALA A 9 2.67 -26.49 4.95
N ILE A 10 2.47 -26.70 3.63
CA ILE A 10 3.06 -27.80 2.89
C ILE A 10 4.60 -27.71 2.91
N TYR A 11 5.15 -26.51 2.71
CA TYR A 11 6.58 -26.29 2.77
C TYR A 11 7.19 -26.77 4.10
N PHE A 12 6.62 -26.30 5.21
CA PHE A 12 7.11 -26.65 6.55
C PHE A 12 6.83 -28.11 6.93
N PHE A 13 5.75 -28.68 6.44
CA PHE A 13 5.49 -30.12 6.57
C PHE A 13 6.62 -30.93 5.90
N LEU A 14 6.99 -30.58 4.66
CA LEU A 14 8.04 -31.26 3.88
C LEU A 14 9.43 -31.15 4.52
N ILE A 15 9.71 -30.11 5.32
CA ILE A 15 11.00 -29.96 6.01
C ILE A 15 10.99 -30.50 7.44
N GLY A 16 9.84 -31.03 7.93
CA GLY A 16 9.69 -31.67 9.24
C GLY A 16 9.31 -30.72 10.39
N TYR A 17 8.75 -29.54 10.10
CA TYR A 17 8.36 -28.53 11.10
C TYR A 17 6.90 -28.07 10.88
N PRO A 18 5.91 -28.95 10.93
CA PRO A 18 4.52 -28.61 10.57
C PRO A 18 3.91 -27.48 11.42
N LEU A 19 4.26 -27.40 12.72
CA LEU A 19 3.79 -26.34 13.61
C LEU A 19 4.32 -24.95 13.20
N ALA A 20 5.53 -24.88 12.64
CA ALA A 20 6.07 -23.63 12.13
C ALA A 20 5.29 -23.15 10.90
N GLY A 21 4.89 -24.07 10.02
CA GLY A 21 4.03 -23.76 8.87
C GLY A 21 2.63 -23.32 9.28
N LEU A 22 2.01 -24.05 10.20
CA LEU A 22 0.67 -23.75 10.70
C LEU A 22 0.62 -22.36 11.36
N LEU A 23 1.46 -22.13 12.39
CA LEU A 23 1.48 -20.84 13.08
C LEU A 23 1.96 -19.70 12.20
N GLY A 24 2.93 -19.95 11.30
CA GLY A 24 3.35 -18.98 10.30
C GLY A 24 2.20 -18.54 9.39
N GLY A 25 1.43 -19.50 8.91
CA GLY A 25 0.27 -19.24 8.07
C GLY A 25 -0.84 -18.48 8.80
N VAL A 26 -1.27 -18.98 9.94
CA VAL A 26 -2.43 -18.44 10.66
C VAL A 26 -2.12 -17.08 11.29
N ILE A 27 -0.99 -16.92 11.99
CA ILE A 27 -0.56 -15.62 12.57
C ILE A 27 -0.29 -14.61 11.44
N GLY A 28 0.33 -15.06 10.33
CA GLY A 28 0.54 -14.21 9.17
C GLY A 28 -0.76 -13.67 8.58
N ALA A 29 -1.78 -14.53 8.44
CA ALA A 29 -3.08 -14.15 7.88
C ALA A 29 -3.87 -13.19 8.76
N VAL A 30 -3.66 -13.23 10.09
CA VAL A 30 -4.31 -12.32 11.04
C VAL A 30 -3.40 -11.20 11.52
N SER A 31 -2.20 -11.06 10.96
CA SER A 31 -1.31 -9.92 11.26
C SER A 31 -2.00 -8.60 10.91
N LEU A 32 -1.78 -7.57 11.74
CA LEU A 32 -2.53 -6.30 11.65
C LEU A 32 -2.40 -5.65 10.27
N GLU A 33 -1.18 -5.57 9.73
CA GLU A 33 -0.96 -4.95 8.40
C GLU A 33 -1.59 -5.78 7.29
N TYR A 34 -1.55 -7.12 7.37
CA TYR A 34 -2.19 -7.99 6.37
C TYR A 34 -3.72 -7.83 6.41
N LEU A 35 -4.34 -7.85 7.60
CA LEU A 35 -5.79 -7.67 7.73
C LEU A 35 -6.27 -6.30 7.24
N ILE A 36 -5.54 -5.23 7.55
CA ILE A 36 -5.88 -3.87 7.07
C ILE A 36 -5.87 -3.83 5.54
N ARG A 37 -4.97 -4.57 4.87
CA ARG A 37 -4.78 -4.51 3.42
C ARG A 37 -5.62 -5.51 2.63
N THR A 38 -5.99 -6.62 3.26
CA THR A 38 -6.69 -7.72 2.58
C THR A 38 -8.08 -7.98 3.15
N GLY A 39 -8.57 -7.12 4.04
CA GLY A 39 -9.88 -7.22 4.66
C GLY A 39 -11.03 -7.11 3.65
N ILE A 40 -12.19 -7.63 4.03
CA ILE A 40 -13.41 -7.61 3.20
C ILE A 40 -13.74 -6.16 2.81
N GLY A 41 -14.05 -5.95 1.55
CA GLY A 41 -14.37 -4.63 0.99
C GLY A 41 -13.15 -3.79 0.57
N ARG A 42 -11.93 -4.34 0.72
CA ARG A 42 -10.72 -3.73 0.16
C ARG A 42 -10.17 -4.61 -0.95
N VAL A 43 -10.42 -4.22 -2.19
CA VAL A 43 -9.83 -4.86 -3.36
C VAL A 43 -8.46 -4.22 -3.60
N ASP A 44 -7.39 -4.93 -3.19
CA ASP A 44 -6.02 -4.47 -3.38
C ASP A 44 -5.16 -5.64 -3.91
N THR A 45 -4.12 -5.32 -4.64
CA THR A 45 -3.14 -6.31 -5.15
C THR A 45 -2.41 -7.04 -4.03
N ASP A 46 -2.44 -6.54 -2.80
CA ASP A 46 -1.78 -7.13 -1.63
C ASP A 46 -2.35 -8.51 -1.24
N VAL A 47 -3.56 -8.88 -1.69
CA VAL A 47 -4.22 -10.15 -1.37
C VAL A 47 -3.38 -11.39 -1.76
N LEU A 48 -2.73 -11.36 -2.92
CA LEU A 48 -1.92 -12.47 -3.44
C LEU A 48 -0.40 -12.24 -3.31
N MET A 49 0.03 -11.10 -2.75
CA MET A 49 1.45 -10.75 -2.61
C MET A 49 2.26 -11.73 -1.75
N LEU A 50 1.63 -12.47 -0.84
CA LEU A 50 2.28 -13.54 -0.07
C LEU A 50 2.11 -14.91 -0.73
N PHE A 51 1.00 -15.14 -1.45
CA PHE A 51 0.69 -16.46 -2.02
C PHE A 51 1.73 -16.91 -3.02
N PHE A 52 1.96 -16.13 -4.07
CA PHE A 52 2.87 -16.52 -5.15
C PHE A 52 4.33 -16.67 -4.71
N PRO A 53 4.92 -15.80 -3.86
CA PRO A 53 6.26 -16.03 -3.34
C PRO A 53 6.38 -17.28 -2.48
N PHE A 54 5.40 -17.61 -1.61
CA PHE A 54 5.44 -18.85 -0.86
C PHE A 54 5.22 -20.08 -1.75
N LEU A 55 4.40 -19.97 -2.79
CA LEU A 55 4.25 -21.02 -3.80
C LEU A 55 5.56 -21.25 -4.56
N ALA A 56 6.22 -20.20 -5.02
CA ALA A 56 7.53 -20.30 -5.67
C ALA A 56 8.57 -20.92 -4.73
N SER A 57 8.60 -20.53 -3.45
CA SER A 57 9.48 -21.13 -2.43
C SER A 57 9.24 -22.63 -2.26
N LEU A 58 7.97 -23.06 -2.21
CA LEU A 58 7.60 -24.48 -2.14
C LEU A 58 8.08 -25.24 -3.38
N LEU A 59 7.86 -24.68 -4.56
CA LEU A 59 8.27 -25.31 -5.82
C LEU A 59 9.79 -25.42 -5.95
N ILE A 60 10.55 -24.42 -5.50
CA ILE A 60 12.01 -24.47 -5.42
C ILE A 60 12.47 -25.55 -4.43
N LEU A 61 11.81 -25.69 -3.28
CA LEU A 61 12.09 -26.76 -2.35
C LEU A 61 11.84 -28.13 -3.00
N CYS A 62 10.72 -28.30 -3.71
CA CYS A 62 10.41 -29.52 -4.46
C CYS A 62 11.47 -29.81 -5.54
N ALA A 63 11.89 -28.79 -6.30
CA ALA A 63 12.96 -28.93 -7.29
C ALA A 63 14.27 -29.42 -6.66
N SER A 64 14.65 -28.84 -5.50
CA SER A 64 15.89 -29.21 -4.80
C SER A 64 15.87 -30.64 -4.21
N LYS A 65 14.69 -31.15 -3.89
CA LYS A 65 14.49 -32.51 -3.36
C LYS A 65 14.22 -33.58 -4.45
N SER A 66 13.95 -33.15 -5.68
CA SER A 66 13.62 -34.06 -6.78
C SER A 66 14.83 -34.89 -7.23
N TYR A 67 14.60 -36.15 -7.58
CA TYR A 67 15.63 -37.08 -8.04
C TYR A 67 15.80 -37.05 -9.57
N THR A 68 14.71 -36.84 -10.33
CA THR A 68 14.75 -36.85 -11.79
C THR A 68 15.00 -35.45 -12.35
N LEU A 69 15.71 -35.40 -13.49
CA LEU A 69 15.94 -34.13 -14.21
C LEU A 69 14.61 -33.50 -14.62
N PHE A 70 13.68 -34.29 -15.12
CA PHE A 70 12.36 -33.82 -15.55
C PHE A 70 11.62 -33.12 -14.41
N SER A 71 11.55 -33.74 -13.22
CA SER A 71 10.88 -33.10 -12.05
C SER A 71 11.57 -31.81 -11.60
N ARG A 72 12.91 -31.76 -11.67
CA ARG A 72 13.66 -30.51 -11.35
C ARG A 72 13.31 -29.39 -12.32
N LEU A 73 13.32 -29.68 -13.62
CA LEU A 73 12.96 -28.72 -14.65
C LEU A 73 11.50 -28.28 -14.52
N ALA A 74 10.57 -29.21 -14.31
CA ALA A 74 9.15 -28.93 -14.15
C ALA A 74 8.88 -28.01 -12.94
N PHE A 75 9.42 -28.35 -11.78
CA PHE A 75 9.25 -27.51 -10.58
C PHE A 75 9.95 -26.15 -10.71
N SER A 76 11.10 -26.07 -11.38
CA SER A 76 11.76 -24.79 -11.66
C SER A 76 10.95 -23.92 -12.60
N GLY A 77 10.37 -24.49 -13.66
CA GLY A 77 9.47 -23.79 -14.57
C GLY A 77 8.19 -23.30 -13.86
N MET A 78 7.55 -24.17 -13.06
CA MET A 78 6.38 -23.78 -12.27
C MET A 78 6.70 -22.66 -11.25
N ALA A 79 7.90 -22.67 -10.63
CA ALA A 79 8.34 -21.57 -9.75
C ALA A 79 8.47 -20.26 -10.53
N GLY A 80 9.06 -20.29 -11.73
CA GLY A 80 9.12 -19.13 -12.63
C GLY A 80 7.72 -18.65 -13.01
N GLY A 81 6.82 -19.56 -13.39
CA GLY A 81 5.42 -19.25 -13.70
C GLY A 81 4.66 -18.61 -12.53
N ALA A 82 4.90 -19.05 -11.28
CA ALA A 82 4.32 -18.41 -10.10
C ALA A 82 4.79 -16.97 -9.93
N ILE A 83 6.06 -16.66 -10.20
CA ILE A 83 6.58 -15.29 -10.16
C ILE A 83 6.05 -14.46 -11.33
N TYR A 84 5.88 -15.03 -12.51
CA TYR A 84 5.23 -14.38 -13.64
C TYR A 84 3.76 -14.01 -13.34
N LEU A 85 3.01 -14.93 -12.73
CA LEU A 85 1.64 -14.65 -12.30
C LEU A 85 1.59 -13.54 -11.24
N LEU A 86 2.56 -13.52 -10.32
CA LEU A 86 2.69 -12.39 -9.38
C LEU A 86 2.96 -11.07 -10.12
N PHE A 87 3.79 -11.08 -11.15
CA PHE A 87 4.06 -9.91 -11.98
C PHE A 87 2.82 -9.41 -12.72
N LEU A 88 2.03 -10.31 -13.29
CA LEU A 88 0.76 -9.97 -13.92
C LEU A 88 -0.26 -9.40 -12.90
N TRP A 89 -0.28 -9.96 -11.70
CA TRP A 89 -1.15 -9.51 -10.62
C TRP A 89 -0.73 -8.16 -10.03
N ALA A 90 0.57 -7.98 -9.82
CA ALA A 90 1.15 -6.77 -9.24
C ALA A 90 2.52 -6.51 -9.86
N PRO A 91 2.74 -5.35 -10.51
CA PRO A 91 4.04 -5.01 -11.13
C PRO A 91 5.24 -5.09 -10.16
N ALA A 92 5.00 -4.98 -8.85
CA ALA A 92 5.99 -5.22 -7.80
C ALA A 92 6.57 -6.65 -7.83
N GLY A 93 5.86 -7.61 -8.40
CA GLY A 93 6.32 -9.00 -8.55
C GLY A 93 7.65 -9.14 -9.28
N ALA A 94 7.98 -8.21 -10.18
CA ALA A 94 9.27 -8.20 -10.88
C ALA A 94 10.49 -8.16 -9.93
N THR A 95 10.35 -7.59 -8.74
CA THR A 95 11.44 -7.51 -7.74
C THR A 95 11.82 -8.88 -7.18
N PHE A 96 10.96 -9.87 -7.30
CA PHE A 96 11.21 -11.24 -6.82
C PHE A 96 11.94 -12.13 -7.84
N VAL A 97 12.00 -11.75 -9.12
CA VAL A 97 12.61 -12.59 -10.18
C VAL A 97 14.05 -12.94 -9.85
N ALA A 98 14.92 -11.94 -9.64
CA ALA A 98 16.34 -12.15 -9.38
C ALA A 98 16.63 -12.83 -8.03
N PRO A 99 16.03 -12.42 -6.88
CA PRO A 99 16.21 -13.13 -5.61
C PRO A 99 15.80 -14.59 -5.66
N PHE A 100 14.69 -14.94 -6.31
CA PHE A 100 14.28 -16.34 -6.44
C PHE A 100 15.15 -17.12 -7.41
N ALA A 101 15.67 -16.51 -8.48
CA ALA A 101 16.68 -17.11 -9.35
C ALA A 101 17.96 -17.49 -8.57
N ALA A 102 18.47 -16.57 -7.77
CA ALA A 102 19.65 -16.80 -6.92
C ALA A 102 19.40 -17.93 -5.91
N VAL A 103 18.22 -17.91 -5.26
CA VAL A 103 17.88 -18.93 -4.26
C VAL A 103 17.65 -20.29 -4.92
N LEU A 104 17.03 -20.35 -6.11
CA LEU A 104 16.92 -21.60 -6.87
C LEU A 104 18.31 -22.17 -7.17
N PHE A 105 19.20 -21.35 -7.71
CA PHE A 105 20.58 -21.75 -8.00
C PHE A 105 21.29 -22.30 -6.76
N LEU A 106 21.26 -21.56 -5.65
CA LEU A 106 21.88 -21.99 -4.39
C LEU A 106 21.24 -23.24 -3.81
N SER A 107 19.90 -23.37 -3.87
CA SER A 107 19.17 -24.53 -3.34
C SER A 107 19.48 -25.80 -4.12
N LEU A 108 19.61 -25.72 -5.44
CA LEU A 108 19.99 -26.86 -6.26
C LEU A 108 21.45 -27.26 -6.06
N LEU A 109 22.35 -26.30 -5.87
CA LEU A 109 23.76 -26.59 -5.55
C LEU A 109 23.92 -27.17 -4.13
N ALA A 110 23.23 -26.61 -3.14
CA ALA A 110 23.31 -27.05 -1.75
C ALA A 110 22.54 -28.35 -1.48
N GLY A 111 21.57 -28.69 -2.33
CA GLY A 111 20.77 -29.91 -2.21
C GLY A 111 21.65 -31.15 -2.33
N ARG A 112 21.69 -31.96 -1.26
CA ARG A 112 22.18 -33.32 -1.34
C ARG A 112 20.99 -34.19 -1.78
N PRO A 113 21.07 -34.94 -2.88
CA PRO A 113 20.13 -36.04 -3.05
C PRO A 113 20.35 -36.96 -1.84
N GLU A 114 19.31 -37.14 -1.01
CA GLU A 114 19.33 -38.21 -0.01
C GLU A 114 19.47 -39.51 -0.80
N GLN A 115 20.71 -39.96 -1.01
CA GLN A 115 20.97 -41.28 -1.54
C GLN A 115 20.31 -42.24 -0.57
N LEU A 116 19.46 -43.07 -1.12
CA LEU A 116 18.95 -44.29 -0.50
C LEU A 116 20.11 -44.99 0.23
N ALA A 117 20.17 -44.87 1.52
CA ALA A 117 21.13 -45.60 2.36
C ALA A 117 20.81 -47.08 2.48
N ASN A 118 20.07 -47.67 1.54
CA ASN A 118 19.65 -49.08 1.57
C ASN A 118 19.67 -49.76 0.19
N THR A 119 20.74 -49.60 -0.56
CA THR A 119 21.07 -50.60 -1.58
C THR A 119 22.58 -50.80 -1.58
N GLN A 120 23.08 -51.61 -0.64
CA GLN A 120 24.30 -52.36 -0.84
C GLN A 120 24.07 -53.27 -2.06
N SER A 121 24.49 -52.87 -3.24
CA SER A 121 24.90 -53.79 -4.29
C SER A 121 26.13 -53.22 -4.97
N SER A 122 27.18 -53.96 -4.80
CA SER A 122 28.46 -53.87 -5.45
C SER A 122 28.31 -53.73 -6.97
N ASN A 123 28.65 -52.55 -7.50
CA ASN A 123 29.31 -52.41 -8.78
C ASN A 123 29.91 -51.00 -8.88
N HIS A 124 31.19 -50.95 -8.50
CA HIS A 124 32.04 -49.79 -8.80
C HIS A 124 32.25 -49.73 -10.30
N SER A 125 31.64 -48.79 -10.96
CA SER A 125 32.05 -48.35 -12.29
C SER A 125 32.02 -46.84 -12.43
N MET A 126 33.18 -46.28 -12.70
CA MET A 126 33.56 -45.01 -13.41
C MET A 126 32.71 -43.71 -13.31
N ALA A 127 31.62 -43.66 -12.57
CA ALA A 127 30.76 -42.47 -12.47
C ALA A 127 31.24 -41.35 -11.50
N THR A 128 32.46 -41.46 -10.96
CA THR A 128 32.95 -40.65 -9.83
C THR A 128 33.79 -39.43 -10.19
N ARG A 129 34.05 -39.16 -11.48
CA ARG A 129 35.00 -38.07 -11.82
C ARG A 129 34.41 -36.66 -12.11
N PHE A 130 33.09 -36.50 -12.36
CA PHE A 130 32.52 -35.17 -12.63
C PHE A 130 31.18 -34.86 -11.92
N PRO A 131 30.99 -35.14 -10.63
CA PRO A 131 29.67 -34.91 -9.99
C PRO A 131 29.34 -33.42 -9.86
N LEU A 132 30.35 -32.54 -9.74
CA LEU A 132 30.13 -31.09 -9.58
C LEU A 132 29.74 -30.42 -10.89
N ILE A 133 30.42 -30.74 -11.99
CA ILE A 133 30.16 -30.16 -13.32
C ILE A 133 28.75 -30.53 -13.79
N SER A 134 28.39 -31.82 -13.68
CA SER A 134 27.03 -32.28 -14.03
C SER A 134 25.95 -31.57 -13.19
N LYS A 135 26.21 -31.39 -11.89
CA LYS A 135 25.31 -30.67 -11.00
C LYS A 135 25.16 -29.18 -11.38
N VAL A 136 26.26 -28.52 -11.74
CA VAL A 136 26.23 -27.13 -12.21
C VAL A 136 25.47 -27.01 -13.53
N ILE A 137 25.71 -27.90 -14.48
CA ILE A 137 25.00 -27.91 -15.78
C ILE A 137 23.49 -28.07 -15.55
N VAL A 138 23.06 -29.05 -14.76
CA VAL A 138 21.63 -29.25 -14.46
C VAL A 138 21.04 -28.03 -13.77
N THR A 139 21.79 -27.40 -12.85
CA THR A 139 21.33 -26.20 -12.16
C THR A 139 21.17 -25.03 -13.13
N LEU A 140 22.08 -24.88 -14.09
CA LEU A 140 21.96 -23.85 -15.13
C LEU A 140 20.76 -24.07 -16.05
N PHE A 141 20.48 -25.32 -16.44
CA PHE A 141 19.27 -25.65 -17.18
C PHE A 141 18.00 -25.31 -16.40
N CYS A 142 17.93 -25.66 -15.11
CA CYS A 142 16.82 -25.30 -14.24
C CYS A 142 16.65 -23.77 -14.13
N LEU A 143 17.75 -23.04 -14.04
CA LEU A 143 17.74 -21.58 -13.99
C LEU A 143 17.23 -20.96 -15.29
N ILE A 144 17.66 -21.48 -16.46
CA ILE A 144 17.17 -21.03 -17.76
C ILE A 144 15.66 -21.27 -17.88
N ILE A 145 15.19 -22.45 -17.52
CA ILE A 145 13.76 -22.75 -17.54
C ILE A 145 12.98 -21.83 -16.58
N TYR A 146 13.48 -21.61 -15.35
CA TYR A 146 12.88 -20.67 -14.42
C TYR A 146 12.77 -19.27 -15.03
N LEU A 147 13.85 -18.74 -15.60
CA LEU A 147 13.87 -17.40 -16.20
C LEU A 147 12.95 -17.29 -17.40
N ALA A 148 12.89 -18.32 -18.26
CA ALA A 148 11.98 -18.36 -19.38
C ALA A 148 10.52 -18.23 -18.94
N PHE A 149 10.10 -19.01 -17.94
CA PHE A 149 8.75 -18.94 -17.41
C PHE A 149 8.49 -17.64 -16.61
N ALA A 150 9.47 -17.16 -15.85
CA ALA A 150 9.34 -15.91 -15.10
C ALA A 150 9.24 -14.67 -16.01
N SER A 151 9.74 -14.76 -17.24
CA SER A 151 9.61 -13.71 -18.27
C SER A 151 8.36 -13.84 -19.15
N GLY A 152 7.58 -14.93 -19.01
CA GLY A 152 6.40 -15.20 -19.83
C GLY A 152 6.73 -15.49 -21.29
N PHE A 153 7.95 -15.97 -21.62
CA PHE A 153 8.46 -16.20 -22.97
C PHE A 153 8.45 -14.94 -23.88
N ASP A 154 8.28 -13.75 -23.32
CA ASP A 154 8.33 -12.52 -24.08
C ASP A 154 9.78 -12.17 -24.41
N ARG A 155 10.15 -12.31 -25.70
CA ARG A 155 11.49 -11.97 -26.18
C ARG A 155 11.84 -10.50 -26.00
N SER A 156 10.86 -9.62 -25.99
CA SER A 156 11.08 -8.19 -25.70
C SER A 156 11.48 -7.96 -24.24
N VAL A 157 11.09 -8.88 -23.35
CA VAL A 157 11.44 -8.87 -21.92
C VAL A 157 12.82 -9.48 -21.68
N ILE A 158 13.27 -10.45 -22.53
CA ILE A 158 14.59 -11.09 -22.43
C ILE A 158 15.69 -10.22 -23.09
N GLY A 159 15.32 -9.39 -24.06
CA GLY A 159 16.20 -8.41 -24.69
C GLY A 159 16.51 -7.20 -23.79
N THR A 160 16.95 -6.11 -24.35
CA THR A 160 17.36 -4.86 -23.69
C THR A 160 16.42 -4.31 -22.61
N ASN A 161 15.14 -4.75 -22.62
CA ASN A 161 14.10 -4.25 -21.70
C ASN A 161 14.02 -4.99 -20.36
N LEU A 162 14.44 -6.26 -20.23
CA LEU A 162 14.36 -6.94 -18.93
C LEU A 162 15.34 -6.33 -17.94
N GLN A 163 16.56 -6.03 -18.40
CA GLN A 163 17.58 -5.44 -17.56
C GLN A 163 17.18 -4.01 -17.15
N GLN A 164 16.72 -3.18 -18.09
CA GLN A 164 16.25 -1.82 -17.79
C GLN A 164 14.96 -1.80 -16.99
N SER A 165 13.95 -2.62 -17.32
CA SER A 165 12.67 -2.59 -16.61
C SER A 165 12.72 -3.27 -15.25
N ALA A 166 13.42 -4.39 -15.08
CA ALA A 166 13.52 -5.08 -13.79
C ALA A 166 14.42 -4.32 -12.81
N LEU A 167 15.61 -3.90 -13.24
CA LEU A 167 16.52 -3.14 -12.38
C LEU A 167 16.02 -1.71 -12.12
N GLY A 168 15.42 -1.06 -13.12
CA GLY A 168 14.74 0.21 -12.93
C GLY A 168 13.59 0.12 -11.92
N ARG A 169 12.80 -0.97 -11.93
CA ARG A 169 11.75 -1.22 -10.92
C ARG A 169 12.32 -1.51 -9.55
N ILE A 170 13.41 -2.27 -9.45
CA ILE A 170 14.13 -2.48 -8.18
C ILE A 170 14.58 -1.13 -7.63
N ASN A 171 15.20 -0.28 -8.41
CA ASN A 171 15.61 1.07 -8.02
C ASN A 171 14.43 1.93 -7.57
N TYR A 172 13.30 1.88 -8.28
CA TYR A 172 12.08 2.56 -7.87
C TYR A 172 11.56 2.06 -6.52
N TYR A 173 11.46 0.76 -6.33
CA TYR A 173 11.00 0.21 -5.04
C TYR A 173 12.00 0.51 -3.93
N LEU A 174 13.29 0.42 -4.17
CA LEU A 174 14.30 0.81 -3.21
C LEU A 174 14.21 2.30 -2.86
N SER A 175 14.10 3.18 -3.84
CA SER A 175 13.99 4.62 -3.59
C SER A 175 12.67 5.03 -2.94
N THR A 176 11.57 4.34 -3.27
CA THR A 176 10.22 4.65 -2.76
C THR A 176 9.98 4.06 -1.38
N TYR A 177 10.37 2.79 -1.18
CA TYR A 177 10.03 2.05 0.02
C TYR A 177 11.19 1.94 1.02
N VAL A 178 12.42 2.23 0.59
CA VAL A 178 13.63 2.20 1.43
C VAL A 178 14.46 3.47 1.19
N PRO A 179 13.91 4.67 1.42
CA PRO A 179 14.56 5.94 1.05
C PRO A 179 15.87 6.21 1.78
N ARG A 180 16.17 5.48 2.87
CA ARG A 180 17.42 5.63 3.64
C ARG A 180 18.60 4.87 3.03
N ILE A 181 18.38 4.03 2.02
CA ILE A 181 19.42 3.18 1.42
C ILE A 181 19.74 3.70 0.00
N ASP A 182 20.04 4.98 -0.13
CA ASP A 182 20.46 5.57 -1.41
C ASP A 182 21.69 4.89 -2.04
N ARG A 183 22.53 4.26 -1.22
CA ARG A 183 23.72 3.52 -1.67
C ARG A 183 23.40 2.19 -2.38
N LEU A 184 22.18 1.69 -2.28
CA LEU A 184 21.73 0.47 -2.97
C LEU A 184 21.14 0.73 -4.35
N LYS A 185 21.10 1.98 -4.81
CA LYS A 185 20.70 2.29 -6.19
C LYS A 185 21.72 1.71 -7.16
N ILE A 186 21.22 0.97 -8.14
CA ILE A 186 22.04 0.42 -9.20
C ILE A 186 22.28 1.56 -10.22
N PRO A 187 23.53 2.00 -10.45
CA PRO A 187 23.81 3.11 -11.37
C PRO A 187 23.35 2.80 -12.80
N GLY A 188 22.89 3.80 -13.54
CA GLY A 188 22.54 3.68 -14.96
C GLY A 188 21.13 3.18 -15.28
N PHE A 189 20.25 3.04 -14.28
CA PHE A 189 18.86 2.64 -14.50
C PHE A 189 17.91 3.73 -14.02
N ASP A 190 17.12 4.25 -14.96
CA ASP A 190 16.18 5.33 -14.73
C ASP A 190 15.00 4.95 -13.84
N ASP A 191 14.40 5.98 -13.23
CA ASP A 191 13.28 5.89 -12.32
C ASP A 191 12.02 5.31 -13.00
N PRO A 192 11.54 4.12 -12.63
CA PRO A 192 10.38 3.49 -13.26
C PRO A 192 9.02 4.09 -12.82
N ARG A 193 8.99 5.23 -12.08
CA ARG A 193 7.75 5.97 -11.80
C ARG A 193 7.00 6.30 -13.09
N ILE A 194 7.71 6.28 -14.18
CA ILE A 194 7.25 6.56 -15.53
C ILE A 194 6.66 5.31 -16.21
N ASN A 195 6.75 4.12 -15.63
CA ASN A 195 6.47 2.84 -16.31
C ASN A 195 5.11 2.20 -16.02
N ARG A 196 4.13 2.93 -15.50
CA ARG A 196 2.76 2.39 -15.38
C ARG A 196 1.96 2.72 -16.64
N GLY A 197 1.42 1.70 -17.25
CA GLY A 197 0.76 1.49 -18.52
C GLY A 197 -0.12 2.56 -19.19
N GLU A 198 -0.33 3.73 -18.59
CA GLU A 198 -1.24 4.76 -19.10
C GLU A 198 -0.52 5.97 -19.74
N ILE A 199 0.81 6.05 -19.61
CA ILE A 199 1.60 7.17 -20.17
C ILE A 199 2.42 6.68 -21.36
N SER A 200 2.30 7.34 -22.50
CA SER A 200 3.09 7.06 -23.71
C SER A 200 4.60 7.03 -23.43
N GLY A 201 5.33 6.16 -24.11
CA GLY A 201 6.79 6.04 -23.97
C GLY A 201 7.54 7.36 -24.25
N THR A 202 7.01 8.19 -25.15
CA THR A 202 7.53 9.52 -25.46
C THR A 202 7.40 10.49 -24.29
N ILE A 203 6.22 10.53 -23.67
CA ILE A 203 5.95 11.37 -22.48
C ILE A 203 6.87 10.98 -21.33
N LYS A 204 7.08 9.68 -21.12
CA LYS A 204 7.99 9.16 -20.10
C LYS A 204 9.41 9.67 -20.27
N LYS A 205 9.92 9.62 -21.49
CA LYS A 205 11.27 10.08 -21.83
C LYS A 205 11.41 11.59 -21.60
N GLN A 206 10.38 12.37 -21.92
CA GLN A 206 10.38 13.83 -21.72
C GLN A 206 10.38 14.21 -20.23
N ILE A 207 9.56 13.54 -19.39
CA ILE A 207 9.56 13.78 -17.94
C ILE A 207 10.94 13.44 -17.33
N SER A 208 11.58 12.35 -17.76
CA SER A 208 12.91 11.97 -17.26
C SER A 208 14.02 12.93 -17.68
N ALA A 209 13.88 13.56 -18.83
CA ALA A 209 14.87 14.50 -19.36
C ALA A 209 14.72 15.92 -18.79
N SER A 210 13.58 16.24 -18.17
CA SER A 210 13.34 17.57 -17.59
C SER A 210 14.22 17.84 -16.37
N THR A 211 14.76 19.06 -16.29
CA THR A 211 15.51 19.56 -15.13
C THR A 211 14.61 19.84 -13.92
N ILE A 212 13.31 20.07 -14.14
CA ILE A 212 12.31 20.37 -13.11
C ILE A 212 11.53 19.09 -12.77
N VAL A 213 11.63 18.63 -11.53
CA VAL A 213 10.93 17.45 -11.02
C VAL A 213 9.86 17.87 -10.03
N PHE A 214 8.62 17.88 -10.47
CA PHE A 214 7.47 18.19 -9.60
C PHE A 214 7.25 17.10 -8.54
N PRO A 215 6.74 17.46 -7.34
CA PRO A 215 6.48 16.52 -6.28
C PRO A 215 5.33 15.56 -6.64
N SER A 216 5.43 14.34 -6.17
CA SER A 216 4.38 13.33 -6.31
C SER A 216 3.67 13.04 -5.00
N SER A 217 2.46 12.49 -5.08
CA SER A 217 1.70 12.08 -3.88
C SER A 217 2.40 11.01 -3.06
N LEU A 218 3.31 10.22 -3.64
CA LEU A 218 4.05 9.16 -2.92
C LEU A 218 4.81 9.69 -1.71
N GLN A 219 5.30 10.94 -1.75
CA GLN A 219 6.00 11.56 -0.62
C GLN A 219 5.06 11.87 0.57
N THR A 220 3.75 11.87 0.37
CA THR A 220 2.74 12.16 1.39
C THR A 220 2.02 10.92 1.90
N ILE A 221 2.07 9.82 1.17
CA ILE A 221 1.40 8.57 1.52
C ILE A 221 2.06 7.95 2.76
N THR A 222 1.27 7.66 3.79
CA THR A 222 1.78 7.06 5.04
C THR A 222 2.35 5.66 4.85
N GLU A 223 1.91 4.96 3.81
CA GLU A 223 2.33 3.60 3.47
C GLU A 223 3.76 3.52 2.95
N THR A 224 4.28 4.62 2.40
CA THR A 224 5.65 4.73 1.89
C THR A 224 6.65 5.27 2.91
N LYS A 225 6.15 5.76 4.07
CA LYS A 225 7.01 6.31 5.12
C LYS A 225 7.72 5.21 5.91
N ALA A 226 8.99 5.46 6.22
CA ALA A 226 9.76 4.60 7.11
C ALA A 226 9.13 4.55 8.51
N LEU A 227 9.11 3.36 9.08
CA LEU A 227 8.61 3.11 10.43
C LEU A 227 9.76 3.01 11.43
N SER A 228 9.50 3.35 12.69
CA SER A 228 10.37 2.94 13.78
C SER A 228 10.22 1.43 14.02
N LEU A 229 11.26 0.79 14.55
CA LEU A 229 11.29 -0.65 14.86
C LEU A 229 10.03 -1.09 15.64
N ASN A 230 9.71 -0.38 16.74
CA ASN A 230 8.53 -0.70 17.56
C ASN A 230 7.21 -0.60 16.78
N LYS A 231 7.08 0.36 15.88
CA LYS A 231 5.87 0.49 15.04
C LYS A 231 5.77 -0.63 14.02
N ALA A 232 6.88 -1.00 13.37
CA ALA A 232 6.89 -2.09 12.40
C ALA A 232 6.54 -3.43 13.06
N LEU A 233 7.11 -3.73 14.23
CA LEU A 233 6.78 -4.91 15.02
C LEU A 233 5.32 -4.89 15.51
N GLY A 234 4.80 -3.73 15.93
CA GLY A 234 3.39 -3.57 16.32
C GLY A 234 2.37 -3.77 15.20
N LEU A 235 2.82 -3.76 13.94
CA LEU A 235 1.98 -4.07 12.78
C LEU A 235 1.86 -5.58 12.48
N THR A 236 2.69 -6.42 13.09
CA THR A 236 2.58 -7.89 12.97
C THR A 236 1.65 -8.45 14.04
N LEU A 237 1.98 -8.23 15.29
CA LEU A 237 1.10 -8.44 16.44
C LEU A 237 0.92 -7.10 17.15
N THR A 238 -0.17 -6.90 17.86
CA THR A 238 -0.42 -5.64 18.59
C THR A 238 0.66 -5.31 19.64
N SER A 239 1.37 -6.34 20.14
CA SER A 239 2.51 -6.20 21.03
C SER A 239 3.83 -6.26 20.28
N PRO A 240 4.63 -5.18 20.23
CA PRO A 240 5.96 -5.19 19.62
C PRO A 240 6.93 -6.21 20.27
N LEU A 241 6.81 -6.41 21.58
CA LEU A 241 7.64 -7.37 22.31
C LEU A 241 7.37 -8.81 21.85
N LEU A 242 6.10 -9.21 21.78
CA LEU A 242 5.73 -10.55 21.28
C LEU A 242 6.18 -10.74 19.83
N SER A 243 6.02 -9.73 18.99
CA SER A 243 6.53 -9.78 17.61
C SER A 243 8.05 -9.96 17.56
N ALA A 244 8.79 -9.27 18.44
CA ALA A 244 10.24 -9.39 18.52
C ALA A 244 10.67 -10.80 18.95
N ILE A 245 10.01 -11.40 19.95
CA ILE A 245 10.29 -12.77 20.39
C ILE A 245 10.10 -13.76 19.24
N GLY A 246 8.95 -13.70 18.54
CA GLY A 246 8.67 -14.57 17.41
C GLY A 246 9.69 -14.40 16.27
N LEU A 247 10.02 -13.16 15.91
CA LEU A 247 10.97 -12.88 14.84
C LEU A 247 12.40 -13.34 15.22
N SER A 248 12.83 -13.12 16.46
CA SER A 248 14.14 -13.58 16.94
C SER A 248 14.24 -15.11 16.90
N ALA A 249 13.21 -15.82 17.34
CA ALA A 249 13.15 -17.27 17.24
C ALA A 249 13.20 -17.75 15.78
N CYS A 250 12.54 -17.04 14.87
CA CYS A 250 12.61 -17.31 13.44
C CYS A 250 14.04 -17.14 12.90
N LEU A 251 14.74 -16.08 13.28
CA LEU A 251 16.14 -15.86 12.87
C LEU A 251 17.06 -16.96 13.40
N VAL A 252 16.89 -17.41 14.65
CA VAL A 252 17.62 -18.57 15.20
C VAL A 252 17.32 -19.83 14.39
N PHE A 253 16.06 -20.03 14.01
CA PHE A 253 15.68 -21.15 13.15
C PHE A 253 16.35 -21.08 11.78
N PHE A 254 16.44 -19.88 11.18
CA PHE A 254 17.18 -19.68 9.93
C PHE A 254 18.67 -20.00 10.05
N ILE A 255 19.31 -19.57 11.12
CA ILE A 255 20.74 -19.84 11.34
C ILE A 255 20.98 -21.35 11.49
N THR A 256 20.15 -22.04 12.27
CA THR A 256 20.33 -23.47 12.57
C THR A 256 19.93 -24.38 11.39
N HIS A 257 19.01 -23.94 10.55
CA HIS A 257 18.43 -24.76 9.46
C HIS A 257 18.48 -24.06 8.10
N TRP A 258 19.45 -23.21 7.85
CA TRP A 258 19.54 -22.30 6.71
C TRP A 258 19.34 -23.00 5.35
N ARG A 259 19.90 -24.21 5.15
CA ARG A 259 19.76 -24.97 3.89
C ARG A 259 18.32 -25.32 3.56
N LYS A 260 17.52 -25.65 4.59
CA LYS A 260 16.10 -26.00 4.43
C LYS A 260 15.20 -24.76 4.27
N LEU A 261 15.64 -23.61 4.76
CA LEU A 261 14.88 -22.34 4.78
C LEU A 261 15.33 -21.37 3.69
N LEU A 262 16.38 -21.70 2.94
CA LEU A 262 16.90 -20.87 1.86
C LEU A 262 15.83 -20.41 0.86
N PRO A 263 14.88 -21.26 0.39
CA PRO A 263 13.85 -20.87 -0.56
C PRO A 263 12.91 -19.73 -0.08
N ILE A 264 12.69 -19.56 1.22
CA ILE A 264 11.83 -18.50 1.77
C ILE A 264 12.61 -17.24 2.17
N LEU A 265 13.93 -17.25 2.04
CA LEU A 265 14.80 -16.13 2.40
C LEU A 265 14.46 -14.81 1.67
N PRO A 266 14.13 -14.80 0.36
CA PRO A 266 13.75 -13.57 -0.32
C PRO A 266 12.55 -12.87 0.33
N ILE A 267 11.56 -13.64 0.80
CA ILE A 267 10.36 -13.10 1.44
C ILE A 267 10.72 -12.49 2.81
N LEU A 268 11.54 -13.20 3.60
CA LEU A 268 12.04 -12.68 4.87
C LEU A 268 12.82 -11.38 4.68
N PHE A 269 13.71 -11.34 3.68
CA PHE A 269 14.49 -10.16 3.37
C PHE A 269 13.61 -8.93 3.06
N VAL A 270 12.59 -9.10 2.21
CA VAL A 270 11.60 -8.05 1.92
C VAL A 270 10.87 -7.61 3.20
N GLY A 271 10.49 -8.55 4.07
CA GLY A 271 9.90 -8.24 5.37
C GLY A 271 10.82 -7.43 6.28
N LEU A 272 12.11 -7.79 6.35
CA LEU A 272 13.10 -7.07 7.17
C LEU A 272 13.37 -5.63 6.65
N LEU A 273 13.19 -5.38 5.35
CA LEU A 273 13.26 -4.02 4.80
C LEU A 273 12.18 -3.08 5.39
N ALA A 274 11.13 -3.59 6.03
CA ALA A 274 10.14 -2.77 6.74
C ALA A 274 10.76 -1.91 7.85
N PHE A 275 11.89 -2.34 8.42
CA PHE A 275 12.59 -1.58 9.46
C PHE A 275 13.37 -0.37 8.93
N GLN A 276 13.69 -0.36 7.66
CA GLN A 276 14.41 0.73 6.98
C GLN A 276 13.53 1.48 5.98
N GLY A 277 12.42 0.86 5.56
CA GLY A 277 11.61 1.29 4.44
C GLY A 277 10.14 1.51 4.79
N ALA A 278 9.31 1.31 3.80
CA ALA A 278 7.90 1.60 3.84
C ALA A 278 7.11 0.66 4.77
N ARG A 279 6.10 1.21 5.42
CA ARG A 279 5.13 0.49 6.24
C ARG A 279 4.56 -0.75 5.52
N ARG A 280 4.31 -0.65 4.21
CA ARG A 280 3.76 -1.73 3.38
C ARG A 280 4.57 -3.04 3.46
N LEU A 281 5.88 -2.96 3.68
CA LEU A 281 6.75 -4.14 3.77
C LEU A 281 6.53 -4.96 5.06
N ALA A 282 5.91 -4.37 6.09
CA ALA A 282 5.57 -5.09 7.32
C ALA A 282 4.57 -6.24 7.08
N LEU A 283 3.81 -6.22 5.98
CA LEU A 283 2.97 -7.31 5.51
C LEU A 283 3.72 -8.65 5.46
N PHE A 284 4.98 -8.63 5.03
CA PHE A 284 5.80 -9.82 4.87
C PHE A 284 6.37 -10.37 6.19
N LEU A 285 6.34 -9.61 7.29
CA LEU A 285 6.89 -10.04 8.58
C LEU A 285 5.96 -10.98 9.36
N GLY A 286 4.64 -10.83 9.19
CA GLY A 286 3.65 -11.60 9.96
C GLY A 286 3.87 -13.11 9.93
N PRO A 287 4.03 -13.74 8.76
CA PRO A 287 4.31 -15.17 8.66
C PRO A 287 5.57 -15.61 9.41
N PHE A 288 6.64 -14.81 9.38
CA PHE A 288 7.91 -15.17 10.04
C PHE A 288 7.85 -15.06 11.55
N VAL A 289 7.08 -14.13 12.09
CA VAL A 289 6.77 -14.11 13.53
C VAL A 289 6.07 -15.41 13.95
N GLY A 290 5.08 -15.86 13.16
CA GLY A 290 4.38 -17.11 13.41
C GLY A 290 5.25 -18.36 13.26
N ILE A 291 6.13 -18.39 12.23
CA ILE A 291 7.13 -19.46 12.02
C ILE A 291 8.03 -19.58 13.26
N GLY A 292 8.49 -18.44 13.81
CA GLY A 292 9.32 -18.44 15.02
C GLY A 292 8.61 -19.04 16.23
N TYR A 293 7.34 -18.68 16.45
CA TYR A 293 6.55 -19.29 17.52
C TYR A 293 6.34 -20.78 17.30
N GLY A 294 6.07 -21.24 16.09
CA GLY A 294 5.94 -22.66 15.78
C GLY A 294 7.24 -23.44 16.00
N TYR A 295 8.39 -22.82 15.73
CA TYR A 295 9.69 -23.38 16.04
C TYR A 295 9.91 -23.49 17.57
N LEU A 296 9.58 -22.43 18.35
CA LEU A 296 9.66 -22.48 19.82
C LEU A 296 8.78 -23.58 20.39
N VAL A 297 7.53 -23.71 19.93
CA VAL A 297 6.64 -24.80 20.36
C VAL A 297 7.25 -26.15 20.04
N THR A 298 7.82 -26.33 18.86
CA THR A 298 8.46 -27.59 18.46
C THR A 298 9.61 -27.95 19.38
N ILE A 299 10.50 -26.98 19.72
CA ILE A 299 11.60 -27.20 20.65
C ILE A 299 11.08 -27.50 22.06
N PHE A 300 10.12 -26.71 22.53
CA PHE A 300 9.53 -26.90 23.86
C PHE A 300 8.94 -28.31 24.02
N LEU A 301 8.15 -28.76 23.07
CA LEU A 301 7.56 -30.11 23.07
C LEU A 301 8.63 -31.19 22.99
N ALA A 302 9.66 -31.00 22.17
CA ALA A 302 10.77 -31.95 22.08
C ALA A 302 11.53 -32.06 23.42
N SER A 303 11.77 -30.91 24.09
CA SER A 303 12.40 -30.87 25.38
C SER A 303 11.52 -31.45 26.49
N ALA A 304 10.23 -31.09 26.53
CA ALA A 304 9.27 -31.62 27.49
C ALA A 304 9.19 -33.15 27.42
N CYS A 305 9.13 -33.72 26.21
CA CYS A 305 9.15 -35.17 26.02
C CYS A 305 10.43 -35.84 26.47
N ARG A 306 11.57 -35.11 26.44
CA ARG A 306 12.87 -35.62 26.88
C ARG A 306 13.03 -35.63 28.40
N TYR A 307 12.54 -34.55 29.05
CA TYR A 307 12.72 -34.36 30.50
C TYR A 307 11.58 -34.93 31.35
N PHE A 308 10.37 -35.13 30.79
CA PHE A 308 9.23 -35.68 31.49
C PHE A 308 8.68 -36.97 30.84
N PRO A 309 9.51 -38.02 30.63
CA PRO A 309 9.07 -39.24 29.97
C PRO A 309 7.98 -39.99 30.75
N PHE A 310 7.92 -39.79 32.08
CA PHE A 310 6.98 -40.49 32.97
C PHE A 310 5.53 -40.02 32.80
N ILE A 311 5.30 -38.72 32.62
CA ILE A 311 3.94 -38.15 32.44
C ILE A 311 3.34 -38.59 31.08
N PHE A 312 4.18 -38.67 30.03
CA PHE A 312 3.76 -39.06 28.70
C PHE A 312 3.65 -40.59 28.52
N ARG A 313 4.39 -41.40 29.26
CA ARG A 313 4.37 -42.85 29.12
C ARG A 313 3.06 -43.48 29.55
N ARG A 314 2.38 -42.92 30.55
CA ARG A 314 1.12 -43.44 31.08
C ARG A 314 -0.07 -43.21 30.12
N GLN A 315 -0.06 -42.12 29.36
CA GLN A 315 -1.06 -41.84 28.33
C GLN A 315 -0.83 -42.62 27.03
N LEU A 316 0.42 -42.96 26.72
CA LEU A 316 0.79 -43.72 25.54
C LEU A 316 0.35 -45.21 25.59
N LEU A 317 0.34 -45.80 26.78
CA LEU A 317 -0.11 -47.21 26.96
C LEU A 317 -1.61 -47.37 26.69
N PHE A 318 -2.43 -46.37 26.96
CA PHE A 318 -3.89 -46.43 26.76
C PHE A 318 -4.32 -46.37 25.29
N PHE A 319 -3.51 -45.79 24.40
CA PHE A 319 -3.82 -45.63 22.98
C PHE A 319 -3.19 -46.71 22.08
N LYS A 320 -2.12 -47.38 22.54
CA LYS A 320 -1.42 -48.41 21.77
C LYS A 320 -2.27 -49.67 21.54
N THR A 321 -3.25 -49.91 22.38
CA THR A 321 -4.14 -51.08 22.30
C THR A 321 -5.29 -50.93 21.29
N ARG A 322 -5.58 -49.74 20.75
CA ARG A 322 -6.69 -49.53 19.81
C ARG A 322 -6.32 -49.31 18.34
N LEU A 323 -5.04 -49.14 18.01
CA LEU A 323 -4.61 -48.76 16.64
C LEU A 323 -3.71 -49.83 15.95
N SER A 324 -3.58 -51.02 16.55
CA SER A 324 -2.68 -52.08 16.07
C SER A 324 -3.17 -52.80 14.81
N GLU A 325 -4.39 -52.58 14.32
CA GLU A 325 -4.97 -53.43 13.29
C GLU A 325 -5.12 -52.82 11.89
N SER A 326 -4.77 -51.58 11.63
CA SER A 326 -5.08 -50.99 10.31
C SER A 326 -3.93 -50.25 9.58
N SER A 327 -2.65 -50.41 9.93
CA SER A 327 -1.58 -49.68 9.24
C SER A 327 -0.35 -50.51 8.89
N GLN A 328 -0.50 -51.38 7.88
CA GLN A 328 0.64 -52.07 7.26
C GLN A 328 0.98 -51.62 5.83
N ARG A 329 0.64 -50.37 5.44
CA ARG A 329 1.05 -49.87 4.11
C ARG A 329 1.28 -48.35 4.13
N LEU A 330 2.40 -47.91 4.71
CA LEU A 330 3.09 -46.67 4.30
C LEU A 330 4.35 -46.52 5.17
N SER A 331 5.51 -46.81 4.56
CA SER A 331 6.84 -46.77 5.21
C SER A 331 7.33 -45.32 5.42
N ALA A 332 6.66 -44.60 6.29
CA ALA A 332 7.24 -43.42 6.99
C ALA A 332 7.08 -43.72 8.47
N LYS A 333 8.17 -43.63 9.27
CA LYS A 333 8.08 -43.75 10.73
C LYS A 333 6.93 -42.86 11.25
N PRO A 334 5.83 -43.45 11.75
CA PRO A 334 4.70 -42.63 12.20
C PRO A 334 5.14 -41.79 13.36
N GLY A 335 5.05 -40.44 13.23
CA GLY A 335 5.14 -39.52 14.36
C GLY A 335 4.08 -39.95 15.39
N ASN A 336 4.40 -39.79 16.67
CA ASN A 336 3.52 -40.19 17.76
C ASN A 336 2.26 -39.31 17.73
N PRO A 337 1.04 -39.80 17.38
CA PRO A 337 -0.13 -38.96 17.13
C PRO A 337 -0.57 -38.12 18.33
N LEU A 338 -0.29 -38.57 19.56
CA LEU A 338 -0.54 -37.80 20.78
C LEU A 338 0.40 -36.62 20.95
N LYS A 339 1.64 -36.77 20.52
CA LYS A 339 2.64 -35.68 20.53
C LYS A 339 2.25 -34.61 19.47
N ASP A 340 1.77 -35.05 18.35
CA ASP A 340 1.30 -34.15 17.31
C ASP A 340 0.02 -33.42 17.76
N LEU A 341 -0.95 -34.12 18.37
CA LEU A 341 -2.18 -33.53 18.87
C LEU A 341 -1.92 -32.49 19.98
N SER A 342 -1.03 -32.80 20.95
CA SER A 342 -0.65 -31.82 21.99
C SER A 342 0.04 -30.60 21.41
N GLY A 343 0.86 -30.76 20.36
CA GLY A 343 1.49 -29.68 19.62
C GLY A 343 0.48 -28.77 18.97
N TYR A 344 -0.51 -29.35 18.31
CA TYR A 344 -1.59 -28.56 17.70
C TYR A 344 -2.48 -27.85 18.73
N ALA A 345 -2.74 -28.47 19.88
CA ALA A 345 -3.49 -27.84 20.97
C ALA A 345 -2.73 -26.62 21.54
N VAL A 346 -1.42 -26.75 21.79
CA VAL A 346 -0.57 -25.63 22.24
C VAL A 346 -0.49 -24.55 21.17
N ALA A 347 -0.35 -24.94 19.90
CA ALA A 347 -0.33 -23.98 18.79
C ALA A 347 -1.67 -23.23 18.67
N ALA A 348 -2.80 -23.90 18.82
CA ALA A 348 -4.11 -23.27 18.85
C ALA A 348 -4.26 -22.30 20.02
N GLY A 349 -3.87 -22.68 21.23
CA GLY A 349 -3.87 -21.82 22.41
C GLY A 349 -3.03 -20.56 22.21
N LEU A 350 -1.80 -20.71 21.68
CA LEU A 350 -0.93 -19.58 21.33
C LEU A 350 -1.55 -18.70 20.25
N PHE A 351 -2.13 -19.27 19.23
CA PHE A 351 -2.82 -18.51 18.20
C PHE A 351 -3.94 -17.65 18.80
N PHE A 352 -4.83 -18.22 19.60
CA PHE A 352 -5.90 -17.47 20.23
C PHE A 352 -5.39 -16.36 21.14
N THR A 353 -4.37 -16.61 21.96
CA THR A 353 -3.81 -15.60 22.86
C THR A 353 -3.09 -14.47 22.13
N LEU A 354 -2.30 -14.78 21.09
CA LEU A 354 -1.53 -13.79 20.34
C LEU A 354 -2.39 -12.99 19.37
N SER A 355 -3.43 -13.60 18.81
CA SER A 355 -4.22 -13.02 17.71
C SER A 355 -5.54 -12.39 18.16
N SER A 356 -6.04 -12.70 19.37
CA SER A 356 -7.33 -12.21 19.85
C SER A 356 -7.44 -10.69 19.86
N ALA A 357 -6.42 -10.00 20.35
CA ALA A 357 -6.37 -8.54 20.37
C ALA A 357 -6.37 -7.91 18.96
N THR A 358 -5.84 -8.62 17.98
CA THR A 358 -5.79 -8.16 16.60
C THR A 358 -7.12 -8.38 15.88
N VAL A 359 -7.69 -9.59 16.03
CA VAL A 359 -8.91 -10.00 15.30
C VAL A 359 -10.16 -9.30 15.86
N VAL A 360 -10.31 -9.21 17.18
CA VAL A 360 -11.49 -8.61 17.82
C VAL A 360 -11.58 -7.10 17.60
N GLY A 361 -10.43 -6.42 17.47
CA GLY A 361 -10.37 -4.95 17.30
C GLY A 361 -10.55 -4.45 15.87
N ILE A 362 -10.49 -5.32 14.85
CA ILE A 362 -10.51 -4.89 13.46
C ILE A 362 -11.89 -5.11 12.84
N VAL A 363 -12.60 -4.00 12.65
CA VAL A 363 -13.78 -3.95 11.79
C VAL A 363 -13.34 -3.35 10.44
N PRO A 364 -13.36 -4.11 9.35
CA PRO A 364 -13.07 -3.57 8.02
C PRO A 364 -14.04 -2.45 7.67
N LYS A 365 -13.51 -1.29 7.29
CA LYS A 365 -14.33 -0.17 6.85
C LYS A 365 -14.13 0.02 5.34
N PRO A 366 -15.21 0.28 4.58
CA PRO A 366 -15.10 0.60 3.16
C PRO A 366 -14.15 1.78 2.93
N SER A 367 -13.38 1.75 1.86
CA SER A 367 -12.48 2.84 1.47
C SER A 367 -13.28 4.10 1.12
N VAL A 368 -14.44 3.93 0.49
CA VAL A 368 -15.40 4.99 0.17
C VAL A 368 -16.52 4.93 1.22
N PRO A 369 -16.73 5.97 2.02
CA PRO A 369 -17.86 6.05 2.95
C PRO A 369 -19.20 5.92 2.22
N VAL A 370 -20.18 5.28 2.85
CA VAL A 370 -21.52 5.04 2.25
C VAL A 370 -22.16 6.32 1.73
N GLN A 371 -21.99 7.44 2.45
CA GLN A 371 -22.56 8.73 2.05
C GLN A 371 -21.87 9.31 0.80
N ASN A 372 -20.55 9.12 0.65
CA ASN A 372 -19.85 9.51 -0.57
C ASN A 372 -20.25 8.60 -1.73
N PHE A 373 -20.41 7.29 -1.47
CA PHE A 373 -20.88 6.34 -2.46
C PHE A 373 -22.29 6.71 -2.97
N ALA A 374 -23.22 7.07 -2.08
CA ALA A 374 -24.55 7.56 -2.45
C ALA A 374 -24.46 8.83 -3.32
N SER A 375 -23.54 9.75 -3.00
CA SER A 375 -23.31 10.94 -3.83
C SER A 375 -22.77 10.57 -5.23
N PHE A 376 -21.90 9.55 -5.31
CA PHE A 376 -21.35 9.10 -6.60
C PHE A 376 -22.41 8.40 -7.46
N LEU A 377 -23.34 7.66 -6.84
CA LEU A 377 -24.52 7.10 -7.54
C LEU A 377 -25.42 8.20 -8.08
N TYR A 378 -25.69 9.24 -7.28
CA TYR A 378 -26.43 10.41 -7.77
C TYR A 378 -25.75 11.03 -8.99
N LEU A 379 -24.41 11.19 -8.96
CA LEU A 379 -23.65 11.72 -10.10
C LEU A 379 -23.76 10.82 -11.32
N LYS A 380 -23.74 9.49 -11.14
CA LYS A 380 -23.94 8.53 -12.24
C LYS A 380 -25.24 8.79 -13.01
N GLU A 381 -26.30 9.05 -12.28
CA GLU A 381 -27.65 9.21 -12.85
C GLU A 381 -27.90 10.60 -13.44
N ASN A 382 -27.21 11.63 -12.92
CA ASN A 382 -27.53 13.02 -13.23
C ASN A 382 -26.45 13.76 -14.05
N LEU A 383 -25.22 13.23 -14.14
CA LEU A 383 -24.18 13.88 -14.95
C LEU A 383 -24.48 13.70 -16.45
N PRO A 384 -24.29 14.76 -17.26
CA PRO A 384 -24.38 14.66 -18.73
C PRO A 384 -23.38 13.62 -19.26
N PRO A 385 -23.67 12.96 -20.38
CA PRO A 385 -22.73 12.10 -21.07
C PRO A 385 -21.41 12.83 -21.40
N LYS A 386 -20.29 12.09 -21.37
CA LYS A 386 -18.94 12.64 -21.63
C LYS A 386 -18.53 13.75 -20.66
N SER A 387 -18.99 13.68 -19.41
CA SER A 387 -18.53 14.58 -18.35
C SER A 387 -17.09 14.27 -17.94
N ALA A 388 -16.39 15.30 -17.45
CA ALA A 388 -15.07 15.17 -16.88
C ALA A 388 -15.07 15.66 -15.41
N ILE A 389 -14.50 14.87 -14.50
CA ILE A 389 -14.55 15.12 -13.06
C ILE A 389 -13.18 15.53 -12.54
N TYR A 390 -13.10 16.72 -11.97
CA TYR A 390 -11.92 17.25 -11.31
C TYR A 390 -12.01 17.00 -9.81
N THR A 391 -11.07 16.23 -9.26
CA THR A 391 -11.02 15.89 -7.85
C THR A 391 -9.60 15.52 -7.43
N TRP A 392 -9.36 15.34 -6.14
CA TRP A 392 -8.12 14.75 -5.64
C TRP A 392 -8.06 13.25 -5.94
N TRP A 393 -6.90 12.72 -6.28
CA TRP A 393 -6.66 11.37 -6.84
C TRP A 393 -7.28 10.20 -6.05
N ASP A 394 -7.44 10.34 -4.74
CA ASP A 394 -7.94 9.25 -3.88
C ASP A 394 -9.31 8.71 -4.29
N TYR A 395 -10.14 9.52 -4.93
CA TYR A 395 -11.47 9.12 -5.40
C TYR A 395 -11.56 8.97 -6.92
N GLY A 396 -10.47 9.22 -7.64
CA GLY A 396 -10.49 9.17 -9.11
C GLY A 396 -11.03 7.84 -9.64
N TYR A 397 -10.42 6.72 -9.25
CA TYR A 397 -10.89 5.40 -9.68
C TYR A 397 -12.33 5.08 -9.25
N ALA A 398 -12.71 5.43 -8.01
CA ALA A 398 -14.07 5.18 -7.53
C ALA A 398 -15.11 6.00 -8.33
N LEU A 399 -14.80 7.24 -8.66
CA LEU A 399 -15.67 8.08 -9.49
C LEU A 399 -15.75 7.54 -10.91
N THR A 400 -14.63 7.21 -11.55
CA THR A 400 -14.63 6.62 -12.90
C THR A 400 -15.44 5.33 -12.93
N GLU A 401 -15.22 4.42 -11.99
CA GLU A 401 -15.91 3.12 -11.96
C GLU A 401 -17.43 3.28 -11.71
N ILE A 402 -17.81 4.12 -10.76
CA ILE A 402 -19.22 4.27 -10.38
C ILE A 402 -19.99 5.10 -11.42
N THR A 403 -19.42 6.21 -11.89
CA THR A 403 -20.12 7.15 -12.78
C THR A 403 -19.99 6.82 -14.25
N GLY A 404 -18.96 6.05 -14.64
CA GLY A 404 -18.59 5.85 -16.05
C GLY A 404 -18.01 7.10 -16.73
N GLN A 405 -17.67 8.15 -15.96
CA GLN A 405 -17.14 9.41 -16.47
C GLN A 405 -15.63 9.51 -16.28
N ALA A 406 -14.95 10.30 -17.12
CA ALA A 406 -13.52 10.52 -17.02
C ALA A 406 -13.16 11.35 -15.78
N THR A 407 -12.02 11.06 -15.16
CA THR A 407 -11.47 11.87 -14.08
C THR A 407 -10.12 12.48 -14.47
N PHE A 408 -9.86 13.71 -14.07
CA PHE A 408 -8.58 14.38 -14.32
C PHE A 408 -7.44 13.75 -13.53
N HIS A 409 -7.74 13.14 -12.37
CA HIS A 409 -6.73 12.69 -11.43
C HIS A 409 -7.18 11.45 -10.65
N ASP A 410 -6.34 10.43 -10.70
CA ASP A 410 -6.58 9.13 -10.07
C ASP A 410 -5.28 8.51 -9.51
N GLY A 411 -5.34 7.27 -9.02
CA GLY A 411 -4.18 6.54 -8.51
C GLY A 411 -3.12 6.24 -9.57
N GLY A 412 -3.47 6.17 -10.85
CA GLY A 412 -2.52 5.99 -11.96
C GLY A 412 -1.71 7.25 -12.26
N SER A 413 -2.33 8.41 -12.15
CA SER A 413 -1.74 9.70 -12.46
C SER A 413 -1.13 10.44 -11.25
N GLN A 414 -1.24 9.89 -10.04
CA GLN A 414 -0.78 10.52 -8.78
C GLN A 414 0.73 10.77 -8.68
N THR A 415 1.52 10.20 -9.57
CA THR A 415 2.99 10.38 -9.63
C THR A 415 3.44 11.32 -10.73
N THR A 416 2.51 11.92 -11.45
CA THR A 416 2.80 12.82 -12.57
C THR A 416 2.83 14.29 -12.12
N PRO A 417 3.41 15.20 -12.92
CA PRO A 417 3.41 16.65 -12.66
C PRO A 417 2.02 17.24 -12.43
N LYS A 418 0.99 16.67 -13.05
CA LYS A 418 -0.43 17.04 -12.87
C LYS A 418 -0.85 17.09 -11.41
N THR A 419 -0.30 16.21 -10.55
CA THR A 419 -0.57 16.16 -9.11
C THR A 419 -0.25 17.47 -8.40
N PHE A 420 0.86 18.12 -8.78
CA PHE A 420 1.25 19.41 -8.22
C PHE A 420 0.23 20.51 -8.56
N PHE A 421 -0.12 20.65 -9.84
CA PHE A 421 -1.02 21.70 -10.29
C PHE A 421 -2.44 21.55 -9.70
N ILE A 422 -2.94 20.30 -9.62
CA ILE A 422 -4.21 20.02 -8.97
C ILE A 422 -4.15 20.36 -7.47
N ALA A 423 -3.09 19.96 -6.76
CA ALA A 423 -2.93 20.32 -5.36
C ALA A 423 -2.85 21.84 -5.17
N GLN A 424 -2.07 22.53 -5.99
CA GLN A 424 -1.88 23.99 -5.92
C GLN A 424 -3.21 24.73 -6.14
N SER A 425 -4.00 24.35 -7.13
CA SER A 425 -5.30 24.96 -7.40
C SER A 425 -6.30 24.76 -6.25
N ILE A 426 -6.26 23.60 -5.58
CA ILE A 426 -7.13 23.30 -4.42
C ILE A 426 -6.74 24.12 -3.20
N VAL A 427 -5.44 24.36 -2.96
CA VAL A 427 -4.94 25.08 -1.78
C VAL A 427 -4.74 26.58 -2.01
N SER A 428 -4.82 27.05 -3.24
CA SER A 428 -4.79 28.49 -3.58
C SER A 428 -5.99 29.22 -2.96
N ASP A 429 -5.83 30.47 -2.65
CA ASP A 429 -6.88 31.42 -2.24
C ASP A 429 -7.56 32.11 -3.45
N ASN A 430 -7.12 31.81 -4.67
CA ASN A 430 -7.61 32.38 -5.89
C ASN A 430 -8.40 31.36 -6.72
N GLN A 431 -9.72 31.53 -6.83
CA GLN A 431 -10.58 30.63 -7.58
C GLN A 431 -10.37 30.72 -9.10
N GLN A 432 -9.83 31.85 -9.60
CA GLN A 432 -9.43 31.95 -10.99
C GLN A 432 -8.27 30.96 -11.32
N GLN A 433 -7.33 30.74 -10.39
CA GLN A 433 -6.27 29.74 -10.59
C GLN A 433 -6.84 28.32 -10.63
N LEU A 434 -7.87 28.03 -9.82
CA LEU A 434 -8.56 26.72 -9.90
C LEU A 434 -9.21 26.55 -11.27
N TYR A 435 -9.93 27.57 -11.73
CA TYR A 435 -10.55 27.58 -13.06
C TYR A 435 -9.51 27.40 -14.17
N ASN A 436 -8.41 28.16 -14.11
CA ASN A 436 -7.34 28.12 -15.10
C ASN A 436 -6.68 26.74 -15.19
N THR A 437 -6.39 26.13 -14.03
CA THR A 437 -5.83 24.77 -13.99
C THR A 437 -6.78 23.75 -14.63
N ILE A 438 -8.07 23.86 -14.37
CA ILE A 438 -9.08 22.98 -14.96
C ILE A 438 -9.14 23.20 -16.48
N SER A 439 -9.16 24.48 -16.92
CA SER A 439 -9.19 24.84 -18.34
C SER A 439 -7.97 24.28 -19.08
N TYR A 440 -6.76 24.46 -18.50
CA TYR A 440 -5.54 23.93 -19.08
C TYR A 440 -5.58 22.39 -19.21
N LEU A 441 -5.93 21.70 -18.10
CA LEU A 441 -5.98 20.24 -18.11
C LEU A 441 -7.08 19.65 -19.00
N ALA A 442 -8.18 20.38 -19.20
CA ALA A 442 -9.24 19.97 -20.11
C ALA A 442 -8.82 20.11 -21.59
N SER A 443 -7.99 21.10 -21.92
CA SER A 443 -7.52 21.35 -23.29
C SER A 443 -6.26 20.58 -23.64
N GLU A 444 -5.24 20.64 -22.78
CA GLU A 444 -3.87 20.16 -23.07
C GLU A 444 -3.53 18.86 -22.33
N GLY A 445 -4.26 18.54 -21.28
CA GLY A 445 -4.03 17.32 -20.50
C GLY A 445 -2.69 17.26 -19.79
N LEU A 446 -2.21 16.03 -19.56
CA LEU A 446 -0.86 15.78 -19.01
C LEU A 446 0.21 16.05 -20.07
N GLU A 447 -0.10 15.79 -21.34
CA GLU A 447 0.82 15.96 -22.46
C GLU A 447 1.28 17.40 -22.57
N GLY A 448 0.37 18.36 -22.50
CA GLY A 448 0.71 19.78 -22.50
C GLY A 448 1.64 20.20 -21.36
N ILE A 449 1.43 19.67 -20.13
CA ILE A 449 2.37 19.95 -19.03
C ILE A 449 3.76 19.39 -19.34
N VAL A 450 3.82 18.18 -19.89
CA VAL A 450 5.10 17.53 -20.22
C VAL A 450 5.80 18.25 -21.36
N ASP A 451 5.06 18.78 -22.32
CA ASP A 451 5.62 19.59 -23.41
C ASP A 451 6.21 20.92 -22.88
N LEU A 452 5.54 21.55 -21.89
CA LEU A 452 6.11 22.72 -21.19
C LEU A 452 7.37 22.39 -20.36
N MET A 453 7.58 21.13 -19.99
CA MET A 453 8.77 20.68 -19.23
C MET A 453 9.97 20.38 -20.15
N LYS A 454 9.98 20.80 -21.42
CA LYS A 454 11.12 20.65 -22.31
C LYS A 454 12.32 21.46 -21.82
N ASP A 455 13.51 21.06 -22.28
CA ASP A 455 14.75 21.74 -21.98
C ASP A 455 14.64 23.25 -22.26
N ASN A 456 15.11 24.06 -21.29
CA ASN A 456 15.11 25.52 -21.27
C ASN A 456 13.80 26.23 -20.90
N THR A 457 12.70 25.53 -20.60
CA THR A 457 11.50 26.18 -20.07
C THR A 457 11.70 26.49 -18.57
N SER A 458 11.52 27.74 -18.18
CA SER A 458 11.64 28.14 -16.76
C SER A 458 10.45 27.64 -15.94
N TYR A 459 10.68 27.41 -14.64
CA TYR A 459 9.61 27.05 -13.71
C TYR A 459 8.48 28.11 -13.69
N GLY A 460 8.84 29.41 -13.73
CA GLY A 460 7.86 30.50 -13.77
C GLY A 460 7.00 30.50 -15.03
N GLU A 461 7.58 30.15 -16.16
CA GLU A 461 6.86 30.05 -17.44
C GLU A 461 5.87 28.89 -17.45
N ILE A 462 6.26 27.71 -16.91
CA ILE A 462 5.34 26.58 -16.74
C ILE A 462 4.17 26.98 -15.84
N LEU A 463 4.44 27.63 -14.72
CA LEU A 463 3.39 28.12 -13.83
C LEU A 463 2.46 29.13 -14.51
N SER A 464 3.01 30.07 -15.28
CA SER A 464 2.25 31.08 -16.00
C SER A 464 1.27 30.44 -17.00
N ASN A 465 1.73 29.51 -17.81
CA ASN A 465 0.89 28.84 -18.81
C ASN A 465 -0.28 28.06 -18.17
N VAL A 466 -0.04 27.38 -17.07
CA VAL A 466 -1.08 26.54 -16.42
C VAL A 466 -2.02 27.36 -15.52
N LEU A 467 -1.48 28.33 -14.77
CA LEU A 467 -2.22 29.01 -13.71
C LEU A 467 -2.74 30.39 -14.09
N VAL A 468 -2.13 31.06 -15.08
CA VAL A 468 -2.44 32.46 -15.41
C VAL A 468 -3.09 32.59 -16.78
N THR A 469 -2.48 32.00 -17.81
CA THR A 469 -2.90 32.15 -19.21
C THR A 469 -3.23 30.83 -19.90
N PRO A 470 -4.15 30.00 -19.36
CA PRO A 470 -4.50 28.74 -19.98
C PRO A 470 -5.33 28.94 -21.26
N PRO A 471 -5.39 27.94 -22.14
CA PRO A 471 -6.37 27.91 -23.22
C PRO A 471 -7.81 28.02 -22.66
N PRO A 472 -8.74 28.65 -23.40
CA PRO A 472 -10.13 28.79 -22.95
C PRO A 472 -10.82 27.44 -22.83
N LEU A 473 -11.57 27.23 -21.75
CA LEU A 473 -12.39 26.03 -21.56
C LEU A 473 -13.54 26.01 -22.56
N LYS A 474 -13.48 25.07 -23.49
CA LYS A 474 -14.51 24.88 -24.54
C LYS A 474 -15.60 23.89 -24.11
N GLN A 475 -15.34 23.04 -23.13
CA GLN A 475 -16.23 21.97 -22.70
C GLN A 475 -17.19 22.45 -21.60
N ASP A 476 -18.50 22.15 -21.74
CA ASP A 476 -19.52 22.50 -20.76
C ASP A 476 -19.73 21.47 -19.65
N ASN A 477 -19.20 20.26 -19.82
CA ASN A 477 -19.48 19.13 -18.94
C ASN A 477 -18.27 18.84 -18.02
N VAL A 478 -17.72 19.87 -17.39
CA VAL A 478 -16.63 19.74 -16.42
C VAL A 478 -17.13 20.02 -15.00
N PHE A 479 -16.84 19.12 -14.07
CA PHE A 479 -17.34 19.18 -12.71
C PHE A 479 -16.20 19.05 -11.68
N VAL A 480 -16.23 19.89 -10.65
CA VAL A 480 -15.34 19.79 -9.49
C VAL A 480 -16.06 19.06 -8.38
N VAL A 481 -15.47 17.98 -7.89
CA VAL A 481 -16.02 17.18 -6.79
C VAL A 481 -15.11 17.29 -5.57
N PHE A 482 -15.65 17.90 -4.51
CA PHE A 482 -15.01 17.94 -3.20
C PHE A 482 -15.70 16.99 -2.23
N THR A 483 -14.89 16.27 -1.44
CA THR A 483 -15.37 15.32 -0.45
C THR A 483 -14.84 15.63 0.95
N ARG A 484 -15.61 15.26 1.98
CA ARG A 484 -15.26 15.46 3.39
C ARG A 484 -13.90 14.87 3.77
N ASP A 485 -13.51 13.79 3.15
CA ASP A 485 -12.27 13.09 3.46
C ASP A 485 -11.03 13.95 3.10
N MET A 486 -11.15 14.85 2.14
CA MET A 486 -10.10 15.81 1.79
C MET A 486 -9.70 16.69 2.98
N ILE A 487 -10.56 16.91 3.97
CA ILE A 487 -10.22 17.61 5.22
C ILE A 487 -9.06 16.92 5.94
N ARG A 488 -9.07 15.59 6.02
CA ARG A 488 -8.01 14.81 6.67
C ARG A 488 -6.74 14.76 5.81
N LYS A 489 -6.90 14.78 4.51
CA LYS A 489 -5.81 14.72 3.51
C LYS A 489 -5.24 16.09 3.20
N TYR A 490 -5.91 17.16 3.61
CA TYR A 490 -5.57 18.53 3.25
C TYR A 490 -4.11 18.88 3.56
N ARG A 491 -3.56 18.42 4.69
CA ARG A 491 -2.15 18.64 5.02
C ARG A 491 -1.19 18.08 3.95
N ALA A 492 -1.51 16.92 3.39
CA ALA A 492 -0.73 16.30 2.31
C ALA A 492 -0.92 17.09 1.00
N ILE A 493 -2.17 17.46 0.68
CA ILE A 493 -2.49 18.27 -0.50
C ILE A 493 -1.74 19.61 -0.41
N ASN A 494 -1.78 20.28 0.75
CA ASN A 494 -1.10 21.55 0.96
C ASN A 494 0.44 21.44 0.89
N SER A 495 1.01 20.33 1.35
CA SER A 495 2.45 20.09 1.21
C SER A 495 2.88 19.97 -0.25
N ILE A 496 2.07 19.36 -1.10
CA ILE A 496 2.33 19.26 -2.55
C ILE A 496 2.06 20.59 -3.24
N GLY A 497 0.89 21.21 -2.99
CA GLY A 497 0.45 22.42 -3.70
C GLY A 497 1.25 23.69 -3.36
N LYS A 498 1.92 23.73 -2.22
CA LYS A 498 2.82 24.82 -1.81
C LYS A 498 4.30 24.46 -1.95
N TRP A 499 4.62 23.47 -2.77
CA TRP A 499 5.99 23.12 -3.11
C TRP A 499 6.62 24.23 -3.99
N GLU A 500 7.91 24.45 -3.77
CA GLU A 500 8.73 25.37 -4.55
C GLU A 500 9.90 24.62 -5.18
N VAL A 501 10.34 25.05 -6.37
CA VAL A 501 11.41 24.36 -7.12
C VAL A 501 12.73 24.25 -6.34
N THR A 502 12.96 25.15 -5.40
CA THR A 502 14.11 25.15 -4.49
C THR A 502 14.01 24.10 -3.38
N ASP A 503 12.82 23.55 -3.16
CA ASP A 503 12.58 22.56 -2.11
C ASP A 503 13.08 21.18 -2.54
N LYS A 504 14.12 20.68 -1.89
CA LYS A 504 14.63 19.31 -2.12
C LYS A 504 13.64 18.24 -1.68
N ASN A 505 12.85 18.52 -0.64
CA ASN A 505 11.82 17.62 -0.09
C ASN A 505 10.56 18.40 0.25
N LEU A 506 9.41 17.71 0.25
CA LEU A 506 8.15 18.31 0.68
C LEU A 506 8.23 18.78 2.14
N LYS A 507 7.97 20.06 2.36
CA LYS A 507 7.86 20.63 3.70
C LYS A 507 6.47 20.33 4.29
N PRO A 508 6.38 19.92 5.58
CA PRO A 508 5.09 19.76 6.24
C PRO A 508 4.36 21.11 6.29
N ARG A 509 3.15 21.16 5.74
CA ARG A 509 2.29 22.35 5.76
C ARG A 509 1.14 22.20 6.76
N GLN A 510 0.39 23.25 6.94
CA GLN A 510 -0.76 23.26 7.84
C GLN A 510 -1.98 22.55 7.24
N GLY A 511 -2.90 22.15 8.10
CA GLY A 511 -4.15 21.51 7.73
C GLY A 511 -5.21 21.71 8.81
N TYR A 512 -6.33 21.05 8.66
CA TYR A 512 -7.43 21.13 9.62
C TYR A 512 -7.07 20.46 10.94
N LYS A 513 -7.18 21.19 12.04
CA LYS A 513 -7.15 20.63 13.39
C LYS A 513 -8.57 20.36 13.84
N ILE A 514 -8.94 19.09 13.84
CA ILE A 514 -10.27 18.65 14.27
C ILE A 514 -10.30 18.66 15.79
N LEU A 515 -11.28 19.36 16.37
CA LEU A 515 -11.49 19.44 17.80
C LEU A 515 -12.64 18.52 18.24
N ASN A 516 -12.41 17.76 19.30
CA ASN A 516 -13.45 16.91 19.91
C ASN A 516 -14.25 17.76 20.89
N CYS A 517 -15.35 18.32 20.43
CA CYS A 517 -16.25 19.15 21.20
C CYS A 517 -17.61 18.48 21.35
N SER A 518 -18.25 18.63 22.50
CA SER A 518 -19.51 17.98 22.83
C SER A 518 -20.72 18.90 22.81
N ARG A 519 -20.54 20.19 23.13
CA ARG A 519 -21.64 21.11 23.32
C ARG A 519 -21.28 22.55 22.97
N LEU A 520 -22.22 23.23 22.31
CA LEU A 520 -22.21 24.69 22.10
C LEU A 520 -23.39 25.30 22.84
N GLN A 521 -23.14 26.11 23.86
CA GLN A 521 -24.19 26.78 24.63
C GLN A 521 -23.72 28.15 25.10
N SER A 522 -24.57 29.17 24.96
CA SER A 522 -24.33 30.53 25.47
C SER A 522 -22.94 31.07 25.15
N TYR A 523 -22.50 30.93 23.90
CA TYR A 523 -21.15 31.35 23.44
C TYR A 523 -19.98 30.57 24.06
N LYS A 524 -20.23 29.46 24.75
CA LYS A 524 -19.20 28.55 25.26
C LYS A 524 -19.23 27.27 24.47
N LEU A 525 -18.08 26.89 23.91
CA LEU A 525 -17.89 25.64 23.20
C LEU A 525 -17.08 24.69 24.07
N SER A 526 -17.72 23.65 24.58
CA SER A 526 -17.08 22.64 25.44
C SER A 526 -16.37 21.57 24.59
N CYS A 527 -15.07 21.49 24.73
CA CYS A 527 -14.24 20.52 24.03
C CYS A 527 -13.38 19.72 25.02
N ARG A 528 -12.85 18.55 24.58
CA ARG A 528 -11.97 17.70 25.41
C ARG A 528 -10.75 18.47 25.99
N ASN A 529 -10.28 19.49 25.29
CA ASN A 529 -9.10 20.28 25.67
C ASN A 529 -9.46 21.57 26.43
N GLY A 530 -10.71 21.71 26.92
CA GLY A 530 -11.22 22.86 27.66
C GLY A 530 -12.32 23.64 26.93
N ILE A 531 -12.75 24.74 27.54
CA ILE A 531 -13.86 25.54 27.04
C ILE A 531 -13.30 26.70 26.19
N PHE A 532 -13.85 26.85 24.99
CA PHE A 532 -13.60 28.00 24.12
C PHE A 532 -14.66 29.07 24.42
N ASP A 533 -14.22 30.25 24.79
CA ASP A 533 -15.11 31.40 24.98
C ASP A 533 -15.25 32.18 23.66
N LEU A 534 -16.43 32.03 23.04
CA LEU A 534 -16.72 32.67 21.77
C LEU A 534 -17.13 34.15 21.92
N LYS A 535 -17.27 34.70 23.14
CA LYS A 535 -17.46 36.14 23.35
C LYS A 535 -16.12 36.88 23.24
N THR A 536 -15.09 36.34 23.86
CA THR A 536 -13.76 36.94 23.93
C THR A 536 -12.82 36.52 22.81
N GLY A 537 -13.14 35.41 22.11
CA GLY A 537 -12.26 34.81 21.10
C GLY A 537 -11.01 34.15 21.68
N LEU A 538 -11.05 33.76 22.96
CA LEU A 538 -9.95 33.08 23.64
C LEU A 538 -10.17 31.57 23.68
N THR A 539 -9.09 30.83 23.49
CA THR A 539 -9.09 29.36 23.60
C THR A 539 -8.45 28.93 24.93
N PRO A 540 -8.70 27.69 25.41
CA PRO A 540 -8.12 27.19 26.66
C PRO A 540 -6.58 27.21 26.71
N LYS A 541 -5.92 27.25 25.53
CA LYS A 541 -4.45 27.27 25.40
C LYS A 541 -3.89 28.64 25.07
N GLY A 542 -4.67 29.72 25.26
CA GLY A 542 -4.24 31.07 24.95
C GLY A 542 -4.11 31.40 23.46
N ILE A 543 -4.51 30.49 22.56
CA ILE A 543 -4.54 30.78 21.13
C ILE A 543 -5.67 31.78 20.87
N ARG A 544 -5.35 32.89 20.24
CA ARG A 544 -6.33 33.91 19.87
C ARG A 544 -7.08 33.52 18.60
N LEU A 545 -8.40 33.74 18.59
CA LEU A 545 -9.21 33.57 17.40
C LEU A 545 -9.30 34.86 16.61
N LYS A 546 -9.20 34.79 15.29
CA LYS A 546 -9.46 35.93 14.38
C LYS A 546 -10.93 35.97 13.99
N GLU A 547 -11.51 34.81 13.70
CA GLU A 547 -12.91 34.69 13.34
C GLU A 547 -13.47 33.34 13.79
N VAL A 548 -14.73 33.34 14.21
CA VAL A 548 -15.54 32.12 14.40
C VAL A 548 -16.64 32.10 13.35
N VAL A 549 -16.77 31.00 12.61
CA VAL A 549 -17.79 30.81 11.59
C VAL A 549 -18.69 29.66 12.00
N LEU A 550 -19.99 29.93 12.13
CA LEU A 550 -21.03 28.95 12.33
C LEU A 550 -21.59 28.54 10.97
N ILE A 551 -21.50 27.27 10.66
CA ILE A 551 -21.92 26.68 9.39
C ILE A 551 -23.06 25.70 9.68
N ASP A 552 -24.22 25.96 9.12
CA ASP A 552 -25.42 25.13 9.26
C ASP A 552 -25.77 24.52 7.91
N ASP A 553 -25.71 23.19 7.82
CA ASP A 553 -25.96 22.41 6.60
C ASP A 553 -25.22 22.96 5.35
N GLY A 554 -23.99 23.41 5.56
CA GLY A 554 -23.11 23.89 4.49
C GLY A 554 -23.25 25.37 4.14
N ASN A 555 -24.10 26.11 4.81
CA ASN A 555 -24.26 27.55 4.64
C ASN A 555 -23.71 28.33 5.84
N VAL A 556 -23.05 29.45 5.59
CA VAL A 556 -22.57 30.32 6.68
C VAL A 556 -23.76 31.01 7.32
N LYS A 557 -24.07 30.63 8.57
CA LYS A 557 -25.17 31.21 9.35
C LYS A 557 -24.77 32.44 10.14
N ARG A 558 -23.55 32.43 10.68
CA ARG A 558 -23.03 33.51 11.53
C ARG A 558 -21.52 33.63 11.47
N ARG A 559 -21.01 34.84 11.53
CA ARG A 559 -19.59 35.16 11.69
C ARG A 559 -19.39 36.04 12.92
N MET A 560 -18.35 35.73 13.72
CA MET A 560 -17.91 36.55 14.85
C MET A 560 -16.44 36.84 14.65
N ARG A 561 -16.10 38.13 14.52
CA ARG A 561 -14.74 38.60 14.25
C ARG A 561 -14.16 39.20 15.52
N TYR A 562 -12.86 39.04 15.69
CA TYR A 562 -12.10 39.57 16.85
C TYR A 562 -10.92 40.41 16.37
N PRO A 563 -10.42 41.38 17.20
CA PRO A 563 -9.34 42.27 16.79
C PRO A 563 -7.94 41.63 16.82
N HIS A 564 -7.85 40.32 16.62
CA HIS A 564 -6.60 39.56 16.67
C HIS A 564 -6.04 39.32 15.28
N LYS A 565 -5.14 40.17 14.78
CA LYS A 565 -4.57 40.09 13.42
C LYS A 565 -3.97 38.69 13.08
N ASN A 566 -3.25 38.10 14.03
CA ASN A 566 -2.58 36.80 13.84
C ASN A 566 -3.36 35.63 14.49
N GLY A 567 -4.69 35.73 14.58
CA GLY A 567 -5.54 34.70 15.17
C GLY A 567 -5.86 33.56 14.23
N MET A 568 -6.32 32.44 14.82
CA MET A 568 -6.81 31.27 14.09
C MET A 568 -8.30 31.43 13.74
N TYR A 569 -8.76 30.66 12.78
CA TYR A 569 -10.19 30.59 12.43
C TYR A 569 -10.81 29.35 13.05
N LEU A 570 -11.96 29.51 13.70
CA LEU A 570 -12.74 28.41 14.26
C LEU A 570 -14.00 28.20 13.44
N GLN A 571 -14.15 27.04 12.84
CA GLN A 571 -15.30 26.65 12.04
C GLN A 571 -16.14 25.65 12.82
N ILE A 572 -17.38 25.99 13.14
CA ILE A 572 -18.33 25.19 13.92
C ILE A 572 -19.41 24.71 12.95
N LEU A 573 -19.42 23.40 12.66
CA LEU A 573 -20.38 22.77 11.79
C LEU A 573 -21.52 22.21 12.63
N ILE A 574 -22.73 22.67 12.32
CA ILE A 574 -23.97 22.19 12.95
C ILE A 574 -24.94 21.68 11.88
N SER A 575 -25.91 20.88 12.29
CA SER A 575 -27.13 20.59 11.54
C SER A 575 -28.30 20.77 12.49
N GLY A 576 -29.08 21.83 12.27
CA GLY A 576 -30.07 22.33 13.23
C GLY A 576 -29.42 22.69 14.56
N SER A 577 -29.81 22.01 15.65
CA SER A 577 -29.25 22.20 17.00
C SER A 577 -28.03 21.29 17.30
N ARG A 578 -27.73 20.33 16.43
CA ARG A 578 -26.70 19.31 16.69
C ARG A 578 -25.32 19.77 16.21
N LEU A 579 -24.33 19.74 17.11
CA LEU A 579 -22.93 19.95 16.77
C LEU A 579 -22.40 18.74 15.99
N ILE A 580 -21.98 18.95 14.74
CA ILE A 580 -21.42 17.89 13.89
C ILE A 580 -19.92 17.80 14.07
N ARG A 581 -19.22 18.95 13.95
CA ARG A 581 -17.76 18.99 13.97
C ARG A 581 -17.23 20.40 14.20
N VAL A 582 -16.01 20.48 14.72
CA VAL A 582 -15.31 21.74 14.90
C VAL A 582 -13.92 21.65 14.30
N HIS A 583 -13.55 22.65 13.51
CA HIS A 583 -12.23 22.78 12.91
C HIS A 583 -11.55 24.06 13.39
N LEU A 584 -10.28 23.95 13.76
CA LEU A 584 -9.40 25.10 14.00
C LEU A 584 -8.39 25.12 12.86
N VAL A 585 -8.31 26.24 12.12
CA VAL A 585 -7.48 26.38 10.92
C VAL A 585 -6.73 27.70 10.91
N SER A 586 -5.58 27.73 10.23
CA SER A 586 -4.84 28.97 9.94
C SER A 586 -5.53 29.77 8.85
N GLU A 587 -5.11 31.02 8.67
CA GLU A 587 -5.60 31.89 7.60
C GLU A 587 -5.39 31.29 6.22
N GLU A 588 -4.21 30.72 5.96
CA GLU A 588 -3.89 30.03 4.70
C GLU A 588 -4.90 28.92 4.37
N VAL A 589 -5.21 28.06 5.34
CA VAL A 589 -6.19 26.97 5.16
C VAL A 589 -7.60 27.52 5.00
N TYR A 590 -7.93 28.58 5.76
CA TYR A 590 -9.25 29.20 5.71
C TYR A 590 -9.55 29.83 4.37
N GLN A 591 -8.58 30.53 3.76
CA GLN A 591 -8.74 31.21 2.46
C GLN A 591 -8.69 30.26 1.27
N SER A 592 -8.21 29.03 1.45
CA SER A 592 -8.06 28.10 0.31
C SER A 592 -9.37 27.82 -0.43
N ASN A 593 -9.27 27.59 -1.73
CA ASN A 593 -10.40 27.26 -2.61
C ASN A 593 -11.22 26.08 -2.06
N PHE A 594 -10.54 25.03 -1.56
CA PHE A 594 -11.22 23.93 -0.91
C PHE A 594 -12.07 24.36 0.28
N ASN A 595 -11.52 25.17 1.18
CA ASN A 595 -12.26 25.64 2.36
C ASN A 595 -13.41 26.57 1.99
N GLN A 596 -13.16 27.53 1.09
CA GLN A 596 -14.19 28.50 0.66
C GLN A 596 -15.34 27.80 -0.05
N MET A 597 -15.03 26.93 -1.01
CA MET A 597 -16.06 26.28 -1.81
C MET A 597 -16.74 25.14 -1.04
N PHE A 598 -15.96 24.21 -0.44
CA PHE A 598 -16.52 23.02 0.19
C PHE A 598 -17.17 23.30 1.54
N LEU A 599 -16.46 24.00 2.45
CA LEU A 599 -16.97 24.22 3.81
C LEU A 599 -17.88 25.42 3.92
N LEU A 600 -17.50 26.56 3.31
CA LEU A 600 -18.23 27.80 3.45
C LEU A 600 -19.29 28.01 2.36
N GLY A 601 -19.28 27.23 1.28
CA GLY A 601 -20.18 27.40 0.15
C GLY A 601 -19.98 28.71 -0.61
N GLN A 602 -18.78 29.28 -0.51
CA GLN A 602 -18.41 30.55 -1.14
C GLN A 602 -17.61 30.30 -2.41
N TYR A 603 -18.19 30.62 -3.54
CA TYR A 603 -17.58 30.42 -4.85
C TYR A 603 -17.90 31.59 -5.79
N ASP A 604 -17.02 31.82 -6.75
CA ASP A 604 -17.24 32.80 -7.80
C ASP A 604 -18.29 32.27 -8.80
N LYS A 605 -19.46 32.91 -8.80
CA LYS A 605 -20.59 32.55 -9.65
C LYS A 605 -20.34 32.81 -11.15
N ASN A 606 -19.33 33.58 -11.50
CA ASN A 606 -18.94 33.76 -12.89
C ASN A 606 -18.14 32.57 -13.42
N LEU A 607 -17.46 31.83 -12.55
CA LEU A 607 -16.61 30.69 -12.90
C LEU A 607 -17.27 29.35 -12.64
N PHE A 608 -18.08 29.27 -11.58
CA PHE A 608 -18.64 28.02 -11.07
C PHE A 608 -20.14 28.15 -10.79
N GLU A 609 -20.82 27.03 -10.89
CA GLU A 609 -22.22 26.85 -10.50
C GLU A 609 -22.32 25.67 -9.54
N GLN A 610 -23.03 25.78 -8.41
CA GLN A 610 -23.24 24.67 -7.51
C GLN A 610 -24.21 23.67 -8.15
N TYR A 611 -23.71 22.50 -8.50
CA TYR A 611 -24.48 21.46 -9.19
C TYR A 611 -25.16 20.49 -8.20
N TYR A 612 -24.44 20.06 -7.17
CA TYR A 612 -24.95 19.13 -6.16
C TYR A 612 -24.39 19.44 -4.78
N ASN A 613 -25.24 19.34 -3.76
CA ASN A 613 -24.86 19.60 -2.37
C ASN A 613 -25.40 18.53 -1.44
N ALA A 614 -24.55 17.62 -1.01
CA ALA A 614 -24.77 16.64 0.06
C ALA A 614 -23.83 16.92 1.25
N PHE A 615 -23.73 18.19 1.66
CA PHE A 615 -22.91 18.56 2.81
C PHE A 615 -23.33 17.77 4.08
N PRO A 616 -22.40 17.33 4.93
CA PRO A 616 -20.96 17.58 4.90
C PRO A 616 -20.14 16.52 4.14
N TRP A 617 -20.72 15.72 3.28
CA TRP A 617 -20.06 14.57 2.64
C TRP A 617 -19.47 14.93 1.27
N THR A 618 -20.26 15.51 0.40
CA THR A 618 -19.87 15.82 -0.99
C THR A 618 -20.48 17.14 -1.40
N ARG A 619 -19.73 17.93 -2.16
CA ARG A 619 -20.22 19.11 -2.85
C ARG A 619 -19.64 19.15 -4.25
N VAL A 620 -20.47 19.44 -5.25
CA VAL A 620 -20.11 19.40 -6.66
C VAL A 620 -20.42 20.74 -7.30
N PHE A 621 -19.46 21.24 -8.07
CA PHE A 621 -19.61 22.46 -8.84
C PHE A 621 -19.42 22.16 -10.32
N ARG A 622 -20.30 22.68 -11.16
CA ARG A 622 -20.10 22.76 -12.60
C ARG A 622 -19.16 23.90 -12.91
N VAL A 623 -18.20 23.68 -13.80
CA VAL A 623 -17.27 24.71 -14.29
C VAL A 623 -17.89 25.33 -15.54
N LYS A 624 -18.05 26.65 -15.58
CA LYS A 624 -18.64 27.35 -16.72
C LYS A 624 -17.62 27.44 -17.87
N SER A 625 -18.02 27.04 -19.06
CA SER A 625 -17.19 27.23 -20.26
C SER A 625 -17.03 28.70 -20.61
N HIS A 626 -16.11 29.00 -21.50
CA HIS A 626 -15.92 30.39 -21.99
C HIS A 626 -17.19 30.93 -22.63
N THR A 627 -17.82 30.13 -23.50
CA THR A 627 -19.08 30.49 -24.16
C THR A 627 -20.21 30.79 -23.17
N GLN A 628 -20.36 29.98 -22.12
CA GLN A 628 -21.38 30.22 -21.10
C GLN A 628 -21.10 31.50 -20.30
N ARG A 629 -19.84 31.83 -20.03
CA ARG A 629 -19.47 33.08 -19.36
C ARG A 629 -19.78 34.30 -20.19
N ASP A 630 -19.58 34.25 -21.51
CA ASP A 630 -19.89 35.34 -22.43
C ASP A 630 -21.42 35.57 -22.50
N ILE A 631 -22.21 34.51 -22.55
CA ILE A 631 -23.68 34.58 -22.48
C ILE A 631 -24.13 35.20 -21.16
N ASP A 632 -23.58 34.73 -20.02
CA ASP A 632 -23.92 35.26 -18.69
C ASP A 632 -23.52 36.75 -18.54
N ALA A 633 -22.42 37.17 -19.15
CA ALA A 633 -21.97 38.56 -19.15
C ALA A 633 -22.91 39.45 -19.98
N ALA A 634 -23.28 39.00 -21.17
CA ALA A 634 -24.22 39.70 -22.04
C ALA A 634 -25.61 39.85 -21.39
N SER A 635 -26.10 38.81 -20.70
CA SER A 635 -27.40 38.86 -20.00
C SER A 635 -27.43 39.79 -18.78
N LYS A 636 -26.29 40.17 -18.22
CA LYS A 636 -26.15 41.12 -17.09
C LYS A 636 -26.01 42.57 -17.55
N SER A 637 -25.68 42.79 -18.83
CA SER A 637 -25.56 44.11 -19.45
C SER A 637 -26.85 44.64 -20.07
N ASN A 638 -27.85 43.79 -20.22
CA ASN A 638 -29.23 44.12 -20.57
C ASN A 638 -30.11 44.13 -19.31
#